data_c5765ea9d4c8612eb4959e98b8077db0
#
_entry.id   c5765ea9d4c8612eb4959e98b8077db0
#
_cell.length_a   1.000
_cell.length_b   1.000
_cell.length_c   1.000
_cell.angle_alpha   90.00
_cell.angle_beta   90.00
_cell.angle_gamma   90.00
#
_symmetry.space_group_name_H-M   'P 1'
#
loop_
_entity.id
_entity.type
_entity.pdbx_description
1 polymer ?
#
loop_
_entity_poly.entity_id
_entity_poly.type
_entity_poly.pdbx_seq_one_letter_code
_entity_poly.pdbx_strand_id
1 'polypeptide(L)'
;EIDARARLGSLGPLLALLVAAACSAGGSGGTGGAGGEGGGGGPPIPDADGDTISDVDEGEADTDGDGVLDKQDTDSDGDGLSDASEAGDDSTATSPLDSDGDGLPNFQDTDSDNNGIGDSVEPAGDLDTDFVDDLIDDDDDGDGVGDGVEVQGVEADCDEDGVGDVPGTGDAPADCDGDGTPNHQDLDSDGDTISDYEEAGATPDADQDGFANYWDLDSDNDGLPDAVEAGDADLNTAALDSDNDGSPDYLDPDSDDDGLSDTVETMNGTSPTSGDTDQDGTNDLIETAAGTNPTDPADNPQANGDFVFVVPYQAPTMPPEDTLEFRTSIQYADVYFAFDTTGSMLAELNAMKNPNTGVPAIVDQLKCDSTGTPCMLDADCAATMEVCFNGTCVSDPNVGAGCIPDLWTGVGRWDELNTYKNLVSLQPNPSVTAAAIPGTGGGGNEAPFQPAHCISNPMLCPAIANMGCTAGGVGCPAFRQDAVRIYVQITDADQQCSGGGCATFTAASAGAAMQSAKVKFVSLYGTDDAGGAGTRQSVATDIALASGTVDQNGNPYVYLAVDGAVVQNAVTAILALARGTPLNTTIEAGDDPADAVDATQFIDYLEVNISGQGNCTVVNPTADTDADSYQDAFPTLLPGTPVCWDVHPVLTNTTVPATEAPQIYKAVLTVRGDGSPLDSRDVYFLIPPKKVEITPPN
;
A
#
# COMPACT_ATOMS: atom_id res chain seq x y z
N GLU A 1 -31.66 22.82 20.72
CA GLU A 1 -33.13 22.93 20.90
C GLU A 1 -33.85 22.33 19.68
N ILE A 2 -34.50 21.15 19.91
CA ILE A 2 -35.81 20.73 19.36
C ILE A 2 -35.83 20.48 17.83
N ASP A 3 -36.25 19.38 17.26
CA ASP A 3 -37.22 18.35 17.67
C ASP A 3 -37.16 17.13 16.74
N ALA A 4 -37.43 15.98 17.28
CA ALA A 4 -37.65 14.73 16.57
C ALA A 4 -39.02 14.72 15.90
N ARG A 5 -39.18 14.07 14.71
CA ARG A 5 -40.41 13.34 14.36
C ARG A 5 -40.19 12.23 13.33
N ALA A 6 -40.53 11.06 13.79
CA ALA A 6 -40.72 9.84 13.05
C ALA A 6 -41.76 9.95 11.94
N ARG A 7 -41.63 9.17 10.87
CA ARG A 7 -42.78 8.65 10.11
C ARG A 7 -42.57 7.17 9.79
N LEU A 8 -43.46 6.36 10.34
CA LEU A 8 -43.79 5.02 9.91
C LEU A 8 -44.39 5.06 8.48
N GLY A 9 -44.10 4.02 7.72
CA GLY A 9 -44.74 3.78 6.43
C GLY A 9 -44.54 2.33 5.97
N SER A 10 -45.47 1.52 6.35
CA SER A 10 -46.26 0.44 5.72
C SER A 10 -45.51 -0.80 5.20
N LEU A 11 -45.78 -1.89 5.92
CA LEU A 11 -45.66 -3.29 5.50
C LEU A 11 -46.61 -3.59 4.32
N GLY A 12 -46.05 -4.34 3.34
CA GLY A 12 -46.81 -5.13 2.38
C GLY A 12 -46.39 -6.60 2.50
N PRO A 13 -47.36 -7.54 2.55
CA PRO A 13 -47.00 -8.94 2.80
C PRO A 13 -46.66 -9.68 1.50
N LEU A 14 -45.50 -10.36 1.48
CA LEU A 14 -45.21 -11.37 0.47
C LEU A 14 -45.88 -12.68 0.85
N LEU A 15 -46.65 -13.19 -0.07
CA LEU A 15 -47.46 -14.41 -0.02
C LEU A 15 -46.54 -15.62 -0.27
N ALA A 16 -46.30 -16.43 0.75
CA ALA A 16 -45.66 -17.73 0.58
C ALA A 16 -46.70 -18.74 0.09
N LEU A 17 -46.46 -19.33 -1.06
CA LEU A 17 -47.30 -20.38 -1.63
C LEU A 17 -46.78 -21.74 -1.16
N LEU A 18 -47.42 -22.30 -0.14
CA LEU A 18 -47.27 -23.73 0.24
C LEU A 18 -48.04 -24.59 -0.74
N VAL A 19 -47.36 -25.49 -1.42
CA VAL A 19 -47.99 -26.61 -2.15
C VAL A 19 -47.98 -27.81 -1.20
N ALA A 20 -49.11 -28.08 -0.56
CA ALA A 20 -49.34 -29.31 0.18
C ALA A 20 -49.89 -30.36 -0.76
N ALA A 21 -49.15 -31.44 -0.96
CA ALA A 21 -49.68 -32.64 -1.56
C ALA A 21 -50.36 -33.46 -0.46
N ALA A 22 -51.65 -33.61 -0.56
CA ALA A 22 -52.47 -34.40 0.35
C ALA A 22 -52.52 -35.83 -0.17
N CYS A 23 -51.95 -36.78 0.55
CA CYS A 23 -52.34 -38.17 0.48
C CYS A 23 -53.38 -38.43 1.55
N SER A 24 -54.56 -38.80 1.14
CA SER A 24 -55.69 -39.09 2.00
C SER A 24 -55.66 -40.54 2.51
N ALA A 25 -55.33 -40.71 3.76
CA ALA A 25 -55.61 -41.94 4.46
C ALA A 25 -57.00 -41.96 5.00
N GLY A 26 -57.82 -42.87 4.55
CA GLY A 26 -59.13 -43.12 5.09
C GLY A 26 -59.00 -44.06 6.30
N GLY A 27 -59.19 -43.48 7.49
CA GLY A 27 -59.35 -44.27 8.67
C GLY A 27 -60.78 -44.73 8.85
N SER A 28 -60.94 -45.98 9.27
CA SER A 28 -62.13 -46.37 10.00
C SER A 28 -61.74 -47.34 11.11
N GLY A 29 -61.90 -46.90 12.31
CA GLY A 29 -61.74 -47.73 13.48
C GLY A 29 -62.79 -48.86 13.55
N GLY A 30 -62.40 -49.94 14.17
CA GLY A 30 -63.29 -51.03 14.51
C GLY A 30 -62.67 -51.82 15.65
N THR A 31 -63.39 -51.79 16.76
CA THR A 31 -63.11 -52.53 18.01
C THR A 31 -63.32 -53.96 17.90
N GLY A 32 -62.40 -54.76 18.47
CA GLY A 32 -62.60 -55.92 19.24
C GLY A 32 -63.32 -57.12 18.63
N GLY A 33 -62.72 -58.24 18.68
CA GLY A 33 -63.38 -59.56 18.62
C GLY A 33 -62.43 -60.70 18.39
N ALA A 34 -62.20 -61.41 19.45
CA ALA A 34 -61.46 -62.64 19.47
C ALA A 34 -62.15 -63.76 18.63
N GLY A 35 -61.36 -64.50 17.98
CA GLY A 35 -61.69 -65.87 17.64
C GLY A 35 -61.84 -66.18 16.18
N GLY A 36 -61.08 -67.12 15.69
CA GLY A 36 -61.44 -67.91 14.51
C GLY A 36 -60.23 -68.35 13.69
N GLU A 37 -59.79 -69.52 14.02
CA GLU A 37 -58.88 -70.35 13.22
C GLU A 37 -59.34 -70.51 11.78
N GLY A 38 -58.41 -70.62 10.90
CA GLY A 38 -58.65 -71.11 9.55
C GLY A 38 -57.49 -70.75 8.62
N GLY A 39 -56.39 -71.37 8.65
CA GLY A 39 -56.01 -72.65 8.20
C GLY A 39 -55.70 -72.62 6.73
N GLY A 40 -54.51 -72.46 6.36
CA GLY A 40 -53.88 -72.72 5.07
C GLY A 40 -52.37 -72.86 5.28
N GLY A 41 -52.00 -73.68 6.27
CA GLY A 41 -50.61 -73.99 6.47
C GLY A 41 -50.16 -74.92 5.35
N GLY A 42 -49.35 -74.49 4.49
CA GLY A 42 -48.38 -75.33 3.83
C GLY A 42 -47.57 -76.07 4.91
N PRO A 43 -46.89 -77.14 4.62
CA PRO A 43 -45.94 -77.71 5.56
C PRO A 43 -44.99 -76.63 6.03
N PRO A 44 -44.59 -76.63 7.32
CA PRO A 44 -43.60 -75.69 7.80
C PRO A 44 -42.42 -75.73 6.84
N ILE A 45 -41.95 -74.58 6.39
CA ILE A 45 -40.73 -74.46 5.59
C ILE A 45 -39.61 -74.95 6.50
N PRO A 46 -38.75 -75.90 6.06
CA PRO A 46 -37.65 -76.38 6.88
C PRO A 46 -36.69 -75.23 7.20
N ASP A 47 -36.19 -75.18 8.40
CA ASP A 47 -35.24 -74.30 8.95
C ASP A 47 -34.52 -75.09 10.04
N ALA A 48 -33.33 -75.57 9.77
CA ALA A 48 -32.70 -76.63 10.55
C ALA A 48 -31.92 -76.14 11.76
N ASP A 49 -31.39 -74.92 11.72
CA ASP A 49 -30.65 -74.28 12.77
C ASP A 49 -31.49 -73.22 13.53
N GLY A 50 -32.53 -72.70 12.86
CA GLY A 50 -33.52 -71.85 13.52
C GLY A 50 -33.20 -70.38 13.43
N ASP A 51 -32.57 -69.94 12.39
CA ASP A 51 -32.07 -68.56 12.12
C ASP A 51 -33.00 -67.68 11.33
N THR A 52 -34.20 -68.25 10.93
CA THR A 52 -35.23 -67.54 10.15
C THR A 52 -35.08 -67.59 8.63
N ILE A 53 -34.00 -68.16 8.14
CA ILE A 53 -33.78 -68.43 6.72
C ILE A 53 -34.24 -69.84 6.41
N SER A 54 -34.66 -70.16 5.22
CA SER A 54 -35.14 -71.51 4.90
C SER A 54 -34.00 -72.41 4.38
N ASP A 55 -34.00 -73.74 4.77
CA ASP A 55 -33.06 -74.71 4.22
C ASP A 55 -33.01 -74.74 2.68
N VAL A 56 -34.00 -74.11 2.02
CA VAL A 56 -34.05 -73.99 0.54
C VAL A 56 -33.31 -72.79 0.01
N ASP A 57 -33.36 -71.72 0.73
CA ASP A 57 -32.68 -70.51 0.37
C ASP A 57 -31.19 -70.60 0.72
N GLU A 58 -30.83 -71.23 1.82
CA GLU A 58 -29.45 -71.55 2.22
C GLU A 58 -28.75 -72.57 1.32
N GLY A 59 -29.47 -73.58 0.90
CA GLY A 59 -28.94 -74.55 -0.05
C GLY A 59 -28.10 -75.65 0.55
N GLU A 60 -27.09 -76.12 -0.18
CA GLU A 60 -26.13 -77.17 0.23
C GLU A 60 -24.68 -76.64 0.20
N ALA A 61 -24.51 -75.34 0.36
CA ALA A 61 -23.21 -74.70 0.42
C ALA A 61 -22.55 -74.85 1.82
N ASP A 62 -21.32 -74.46 1.97
CA ASP A 62 -20.47 -74.38 3.16
C ASP A 62 -19.60 -73.16 2.81
N THR A 63 -20.16 -72.00 3.10
CA THR A 63 -19.68 -70.72 2.56
C THR A 63 -18.38 -70.33 3.20
N ASP A 64 -18.21 -70.47 4.51
CA ASP A 64 -16.97 -70.13 5.23
C ASP A 64 -15.94 -71.29 5.14
N GLY A 65 -16.37 -72.52 4.77
CA GLY A 65 -15.50 -73.69 4.61
C GLY A 65 -15.11 -74.35 5.93
N ASP A 66 -15.85 -74.17 7.01
CA ASP A 66 -15.59 -74.78 8.32
C ASP A 66 -16.02 -76.23 8.43
N GLY A 67 -16.87 -76.66 7.53
CA GLY A 67 -17.35 -78.08 7.39
C GLY A 67 -18.76 -78.27 7.93
N VAL A 68 -19.48 -77.22 8.34
CA VAL A 68 -20.93 -77.18 8.55
C VAL A 68 -21.56 -76.73 7.23
N LEU A 69 -22.80 -77.10 6.93
CA LEU A 69 -23.46 -76.52 5.74
C LEU A 69 -24.29 -75.30 6.18
N ASP A 70 -24.41 -74.30 5.35
CA ASP A 70 -25.11 -73.05 5.65
C ASP A 70 -26.47 -73.32 6.33
N LYS A 71 -27.27 -74.25 5.87
CA LYS A 71 -28.56 -74.68 6.48
C LYS A 71 -28.46 -75.33 7.87
N GLN A 72 -27.29 -75.40 8.48
CA GLN A 72 -27.01 -75.97 9.80
C GLN A 72 -25.99 -75.12 10.54
N ASP A 73 -25.59 -74.08 9.95
CA ASP A 73 -24.72 -73.05 10.50
C ASP A 73 -25.57 -71.82 10.89
N THR A 74 -25.20 -71.08 11.79
CA THR A 74 -25.86 -69.84 12.25
C THR A 74 -25.02 -68.62 12.01
N ASP A 75 -23.92 -68.78 11.24
CA ASP A 75 -22.93 -67.78 10.87
C ASP A 75 -22.25 -68.32 9.60
N SER A 76 -23.00 -68.30 8.48
CA SER A 76 -22.69 -69.07 7.27
C SER A 76 -21.48 -68.61 6.49
N ASP A 77 -21.13 -67.34 6.56
CA ASP A 77 -19.93 -66.76 5.94
C ASP A 77 -18.75 -66.62 6.91
N GLY A 78 -19.01 -66.78 8.22
CA GLY A 78 -17.99 -66.86 9.24
C GLY A 78 -17.40 -65.49 9.64
N ASP A 79 -18.10 -64.45 9.38
CA ASP A 79 -17.67 -63.09 9.66
C ASP A 79 -17.89 -62.66 11.15
N GLY A 80 -18.78 -63.42 11.85
CA GLY A 80 -19.05 -63.20 13.28
C GLY A 80 -20.42 -62.61 13.59
N LEU A 81 -21.16 -62.15 12.58
CA LEU A 81 -22.60 -61.91 12.68
C LEU A 81 -23.39 -63.19 12.55
N SER A 82 -24.65 -63.14 12.84
CA SER A 82 -25.47 -64.35 12.68
C SER A 82 -26.40 -64.22 11.50
N ASP A 83 -26.61 -65.33 10.75
CA ASP A 83 -27.53 -65.34 9.61
C ASP A 83 -28.90 -64.75 9.96
N ALA A 84 -29.36 -64.92 11.21
CA ALA A 84 -30.59 -64.32 11.70
C ALA A 84 -30.58 -62.83 11.78
N SER A 85 -29.41 -62.17 11.94
CA SER A 85 -29.25 -60.73 11.90
C SER A 85 -29.23 -60.18 10.49
N GLU A 86 -28.83 -60.99 9.54
CA GLU A 86 -28.61 -60.62 8.13
C GLU A 86 -29.79 -61.09 7.24
N ALA A 87 -30.68 -61.87 7.76
CA ALA A 87 -31.86 -62.41 7.03
C ALA A 87 -32.79 -61.29 6.47
N GLY A 88 -32.76 -60.11 7.02
CA GLY A 88 -33.62 -58.97 6.67
C GLY A 88 -35.01 -58.98 7.32
N ASP A 89 -35.59 -60.15 7.72
CA ASP A 89 -36.82 -60.28 8.50
C ASP A 89 -36.92 -61.60 9.26
N ASP A 90 -37.91 -61.74 10.14
CA ASP A 90 -38.17 -62.95 10.97
C ASP A 90 -38.96 -64.06 10.21
N SER A 91 -38.90 -64.17 8.90
CA SER A 91 -39.83 -65.04 8.15
C SER A 91 -39.16 -65.98 7.15
N THR A 92 -39.07 -67.26 7.49
CA THR A 92 -38.63 -68.34 6.57
C THR A 92 -39.39 -68.43 5.23
N ALA A 93 -40.34 -67.52 4.95
CA ALA A 93 -41.13 -67.49 3.73
C ALA A 93 -40.77 -66.34 2.78
N THR A 94 -39.94 -65.49 3.20
CA THR A 94 -39.35 -64.42 2.41
C THR A 94 -37.95 -64.87 1.93
N SER A 95 -37.48 -64.39 0.83
CA SER A 95 -36.10 -64.59 0.41
C SER A 95 -35.18 -63.80 1.28
N PRO A 96 -34.00 -64.25 1.65
CA PRO A 96 -32.99 -63.47 2.36
C PRO A 96 -32.67 -62.20 1.63
N LEU A 97 -32.20 -61.21 2.37
CA LEU A 97 -31.77 -59.92 1.84
C LEU A 97 -30.48 -60.06 0.99
N ASP A 98 -30.37 -59.37 -0.07
CA ASP A 98 -29.21 -59.20 -0.98
C ASP A 98 -29.11 -57.70 -1.25
N SER A 99 -28.34 -57.02 -0.42
CA SER A 99 -28.38 -55.56 -0.31
C SER A 99 -27.70 -54.87 -1.48
N ASP A 100 -26.56 -55.36 -1.92
CA ASP A 100 -25.81 -54.82 -3.05
C ASP A 100 -26.29 -55.35 -4.41
N GLY A 101 -27.07 -56.47 -4.41
CA GLY A 101 -27.66 -57.07 -5.60
C GLY A 101 -26.66 -57.87 -6.46
N ASP A 102 -25.57 -58.33 -5.92
CA ASP A 102 -24.55 -59.09 -6.62
C ASP A 102 -24.95 -60.59 -6.79
N GLY A 103 -25.90 -61.05 -6.01
CA GLY A 103 -26.47 -62.39 -6.06
C GLY A 103 -25.98 -63.30 -4.97
N LEU A 104 -25.21 -62.87 -4.01
CA LEU A 104 -24.98 -63.47 -2.72
C LEU A 104 -25.94 -62.78 -1.72
N PRO A 105 -26.75 -63.54 -0.95
CA PRO A 105 -27.49 -62.91 0.14
C PRO A 105 -26.56 -62.52 1.28
N ASN A 106 -26.95 -61.50 2.05
CA ASN A 106 -26.13 -60.95 3.13
C ASN A 106 -25.55 -62.01 4.07
N PHE A 107 -26.31 -63.01 4.48
CA PHE A 107 -25.84 -64.10 5.35
C PHE A 107 -24.76 -65.04 4.71
N GLN A 108 -24.37 -64.79 3.47
CA GLN A 108 -23.29 -65.47 2.73
C GLN A 108 -22.26 -64.53 2.20
N ASP A 109 -22.38 -63.23 2.54
CA ASP A 109 -21.55 -62.19 2.07
C ASP A 109 -20.90 -61.47 3.27
N THR A 110 -19.62 -61.31 3.29
CA THR A 110 -18.86 -60.68 4.37
C THR A 110 -18.73 -59.15 4.23
N ASP A 111 -19.43 -58.54 3.22
CA ASP A 111 -19.44 -57.13 2.89
C ASP A 111 -20.76 -56.86 2.16
N SER A 112 -21.84 -56.77 2.97
CA SER A 112 -23.24 -56.90 2.52
C SER A 112 -23.72 -55.76 1.59
N ASP A 113 -23.14 -54.59 1.64
CA ASP A 113 -23.41 -53.42 0.76
C ASP A 113 -22.30 -53.18 -0.27
N ASN A 114 -21.16 -53.88 -0.12
CA ASN A 114 -20.02 -53.80 -1.01
C ASN A 114 -19.31 -52.44 -0.99
N ASN A 115 -19.35 -51.74 0.18
CA ASN A 115 -18.69 -50.47 0.41
C ASN A 115 -17.16 -50.65 0.62
N GLY A 116 -16.68 -51.86 0.90
CA GLY A 116 -15.28 -52.21 1.13
C GLY A 116 -14.91 -52.35 2.60
N ILE A 117 -15.83 -52.11 3.49
CA ILE A 117 -15.78 -52.45 4.91
C ILE A 117 -16.45 -53.81 5.08
N GLY A 118 -15.98 -54.62 5.96
CA GLY A 118 -16.60 -55.93 6.18
C GLY A 118 -17.56 -55.90 7.34
N ASP A 119 -18.73 -56.56 7.22
CA ASP A 119 -19.83 -56.60 8.16
C ASP A 119 -19.41 -56.81 9.63
N SER A 120 -18.33 -57.56 9.85
CA SER A 120 -17.76 -57.81 11.19
C SER A 120 -17.15 -56.59 11.85
N VAL A 121 -16.91 -55.54 11.11
CA VAL A 121 -16.26 -54.28 11.58
C VAL A 121 -17.27 -53.16 11.71
N GLU A 122 -18.35 -53.24 10.94
CA GLU A 122 -19.46 -52.29 11.01
C GLU A 122 -20.31 -52.54 12.24
N PRO A 123 -20.62 -51.55 13.04
CA PRO A 123 -21.51 -51.70 14.19
C PRO A 123 -22.95 -51.91 13.70
N ALA A 124 -23.65 -52.92 14.21
CA ALA A 124 -25.09 -52.99 14.00
C ALA A 124 -25.78 -51.79 14.62
N GLY A 125 -26.32 -50.88 13.80
CA GLY A 125 -26.91 -49.63 14.23
C GLY A 125 -27.66 -48.90 13.14
N ASP A 126 -27.76 -47.62 13.25
CA ASP A 126 -28.35 -46.60 12.35
C ASP A 126 -27.82 -45.28 12.88
N LEU A 127 -26.57 -44.96 12.49
CA LEU A 127 -25.77 -43.89 13.11
C LEU A 127 -26.32 -42.52 12.72
N ASP A 128 -26.65 -42.31 11.44
CA ASP A 128 -27.21 -41.09 10.91
C ASP A 128 -28.72 -40.92 11.19
N THR A 129 -29.40 -42.01 11.61
CA THR A 129 -30.84 -42.08 11.93
C THR A 129 -31.78 -41.94 10.71
N ASP A 130 -31.35 -42.39 9.57
CA ASP A 130 -32.14 -42.39 8.33
C ASP A 130 -33.04 -43.59 8.18
N PHE A 131 -32.89 -44.64 9.01
CA PHE A 131 -33.59 -45.95 9.06
C PHE A 131 -33.00 -47.04 8.14
N VAL A 132 -31.81 -46.88 7.67
CA VAL A 132 -30.97 -47.93 7.15
C VAL A 132 -30.11 -48.43 8.31
N ASP A 133 -29.68 -49.69 8.32
CA ASP A 133 -28.74 -50.22 9.32
C ASP A 133 -27.33 -50.05 8.74
N ASP A 134 -26.36 -49.59 9.55
CA ASP A 134 -24.99 -49.32 9.11
C ASP A 134 -24.38 -50.45 8.27
N LEU A 135 -24.75 -51.68 8.57
CA LEU A 135 -24.38 -52.92 7.83
C LEU A 135 -24.75 -52.91 6.34
N ILE A 136 -25.70 -52.12 5.92
CA ILE A 136 -26.26 -52.06 4.57
C ILE A 136 -26.44 -50.62 4.08
N ASP A 137 -25.81 -49.70 4.71
CA ASP A 137 -25.74 -48.29 4.34
C ASP A 137 -24.37 -48.02 3.69
N ASP A 138 -24.28 -47.32 2.63
CA ASP A 138 -23.05 -46.94 1.96
C ASP A 138 -22.58 -45.53 2.35
N ASP A 139 -23.16 -44.95 3.48
CA ASP A 139 -22.84 -43.61 4.02
C ASP A 139 -23.28 -43.58 5.50
N ASP A 140 -22.53 -44.29 6.38
CA ASP A 140 -22.89 -44.62 7.78
C ASP A 140 -23.22 -43.41 8.64
N ASP A 141 -22.52 -42.32 8.50
CA ASP A 141 -22.69 -41.10 9.31
C ASP A 141 -23.57 -40.02 8.64
N GLY A 142 -23.88 -40.24 7.34
CA GLY A 142 -24.83 -39.42 6.58
C GLY A 142 -24.25 -38.05 6.18
N ASP A 143 -22.95 -37.92 6.10
CA ASP A 143 -22.27 -36.68 5.75
C ASP A 143 -22.20 -36.42 4.24
N GLY A 144 -22.43 -37.46 3.41
CA GLY A 144 -22.49 -37.41 1.94
C GLY A 144 -21.18 -37.79 1.26
N VAL A 145 -20.15 -38.17 1.98
CA VAL A 145 -19.00 -38.95 1.51
C VAL A 145 -19.35 -40.43 1.76
N GLY A 146 -19.22 -41.31 0.87
CA GLY A 146 -19.58 -42.68 1.12
C GLY A 146 -18.42 -43.48 1.69
N ASP A 147 -18.72 -44.38 2.64
CA ASP A 147 -17.78 -45.23 3.40
C ASP A 147 -16.70 -45.87 2.53
N GLY A 148 -17.09 -46.36 1.37
CA GLY A 148 -16.19 -46.94 0.39
C GLY A 148 -15.18 -45.92 -0.21
N VAL A 149 -15.46 -44.63 -0.14
CA VAL A 149 -14.54 -43.54 -0.53
C VAL A 149 -13.58 -43.26 0.61
N GLU A 150 -14.08 -43.22 1.83
CA GLU A 150 -13.31 -42.93 3.04
C GLU A 150 -12.33 -44.05 3.42
N VAL A 151 -12.64 -45.30 3.06
CA VAL A 151 -11.69 -46.39 3.23
C VAL A 151 -10.80 -46.70 2.04
N GLN A 152 -11.15 -46.32 0.80
CA GLN A 152 -10.37 -46.60 -0.41
C GLN A 152 -9.28 -45.53 -0.70
N GLY A 153 -9.37 -44.35 -0.11
CA GLY A 153 -8.40 -43.30 -0.26
C GLY A 153 -7.06 -43.54 0.44
N VAL A 154 -6.96 -44.58 1.22
CA VAL A 154 -5.95 -44.76 2.26
C VAL A 154 -4.67 -45.44 1.76
N GLU A 155 -3.97 -44.84 0.81
CA GLU A 155 -2.53 -44.77 0.93
C GLU A 155 -2.16 -43.39 1.57
N ALA A 156 -3.15 -42.72 2.16
CA ALA A 156 -3.00 -41.46 2.84
C ALA A 156 -2.18 -41.63 4.11
N ASP A 157 -1.31 -40.71 4.33
CA ASP A 157 -0.51 -40.48 5.54
C ASP A 157 -1.21 -39.32 6.22
N CYS A 158 -2.34 -39.59 6.87
CA CYS A 158 -3.19 -38.54 7.47
C CYS A 158 -2.48 -37.74 8.56
N ASP A 159 -1.39 -38.29 9.17
CA ASP A 159 -0.62 -37.63 10.20
C ASP A 159 0.73 -37.06 9.70
N GLU A 160 0.96 -37.16 8.36
CA GLU A 160 2.20 -36.71 7.69
C GLU A 160 3.49 -37.31 8.24
N ASP A 161 3.43 -38.53 8.88
CA ASP A 161 4.61 -39.17 9.44
C ASP A 161 5.49 -39.87 8.37
N GLY A 162 5.02 -39.92 7.13
CA GLY A 162 5.67 -40.52 5.97
C GLY A 162 5.48 -42.05 5.90
N VAL A 163 4.50 -42.60 6.60
CA VAL A 163 4.10 -43.98 6.63
C VAL A 163 2.61 -44.06 6.40
N GLY A 164 2.12 -44.34 5.24
CA GLY A 164 0.69 -44.38 5.00
C GLY A 164 -0.09 -45.18 6.05
N ASP A 165 -1.19 -44.65 6.54
CA ASP A 165 -2.07 -45.21 7.57
C ASP A 165 -3.00 -46.29 7.05
N VAL A 166 -2.57 -47.04 6.05
CA VAL A 166 -3.37 -48.08 5.40
C VAL A 166 -3.76 -49.12 6.41
N PRO A 167 -5.04 -49.39 6.64
CA PRO A 167 -5.50 -50.58 7.30
C PRO A 167 -5.07 -51.77 6.45
N GLY A 168 -4.09 -52.54 6.93
CA GLY A 168 -3.76 -53.81 6.32
C GLY A 168 -4.96 -54.70 6.41
N THR A 169 -5.25 -55.45 5.37
CA THR A 169 -6.30 -56.47 5.27
C THR A 169 -6.60 -57.17 6.61
N GLY A 170 -7.65 -56.73 7.32
CA GLY A 170 -8.14 -57.28 8.59
C GLY A 170 -7.84 -56.45 9.85
N ASP A 171 -7.40 -55.22 9.72
CA ASP A 171 -7.19 -54.25 10.80
C ASP A 171 -8.33 -53.22 10.82
N ALA A 172 -8.42 -52.40 11.87
CA ALA A 172 -9.45 -51.41 12.06
C ALA A 172 -9.51 -50.37 10.91
N PRO A 173 -10.68 -49.81 10.59
CA PRO A 173 -10.81 -48.72 9.64
C PRO A 173 -9.93 -47.51 10.00
N ALA A 174 -9.66 -46.64 9.03
CA ALA A 174 -8.87 -45.43 9.24
C ALA A 174 -9.51 -44.50 10.28
N ASP A 175 -8.70 -43.79 11.06
CA ASP A 175 -9.05 -42.85 12.12
C ASP A 175 -7.98 -41.75 12.06
N CYS A 176 -8.21 -40.76 11.19
CA CYS A 176 -7.18 -39.77 10.81
C CYS A 176 -6.86 -38.80 11.93
N ASP A 177 -7.84 -38.35 12.70
CA ASP A 177 -7.62 -37.45 13.84
C ASP A 177 -7.20 -38.17 15.12
N GLY A 178 -7.37 -39.52 15.16
CA GLY A 178 -6.98 -40.36 16.29
C GLY A 178 -7.87 -40.22 17.51
N ASP A 179 -9.12 -39.78 17.37
CA ASP A 179 -10.06 -39.59 18.47
C ASP A 179 -10.72 -40.94 18.90
N GLY A 180 -10.71 -41.95 18.02
CA GLY A 180 -11.20 -43.29 18.23
C GLY A 180 -12.53 -43.57 17.51
N THR A 181 -13.01 -42.64 16.67
CA THR A 181 -14.08 -42.81 15.71
C THR A 181 -13.43 -43.11 14.35
N PRO A 182 -13.78 -44.17 13.63
CA PRO A 182 -13.27 -44.36 12.26
C PRO A 182 -13.82 -43.30 11.31
N ASN A 183 -13.08 -42.93 10.24
CA ASN A 183 -13.49 -41.91 9.29
C ASN A 183 -14.90 -42.09 8.73
N HIS A 184 -15.29 -43.33 8.31
CA HIS A 184 -16.64 -43.64 7.82
C HIS A 184 -17.76 -43.50 8.86
N GLN A 185 -17.45 -43.08 10.06
CA GLN A 185 -18.40 -42.83 11.17
C GLN A 185 -18.14 -41.48 11.84
N ASP A 186 -17.30 -40.66 11.22
CA ASP A 186 -16.90 -39.38 11.75
C ASP A 186 -17.28 -38.26 10.76
N LEU A 187 -17.99 -37.27 11.22
CA LEU A 187 -18.42 -36.10 10.43
C LEU A 187 -17.29 -35.08 10.16
N ASP A 188 -16.10 -35.33 10.71
CA ASP A 188 -14.93 -34.43 10.70
C ASP A 188 -13.67 -35.31 10.79
N SER A 189 -13.37 -36.02 9.70
CA SER A 189 -12.40 -37.11 9.65
C SER A 189 -10.97 -36.73 10.02
N ASP A 190 -10.54 -35.50 9.80
CA ASP A 190 -9.20 -35.00 10.15
C ASP A 190 -9.17 -34.12 11.42
N GLY A 191 -10.34 -33.80 11.98
CA GLY A 191 -10.49 -33.14 13.26
C GLY A 191 -10.20 -31.63 13.21
N ASP A 192 -10.34 -31.01 12.07
CA ASP A 192 -10.02 -29.60 11.86
C ASP A 192 -11.17 -28.63 12.14
N THR A 193 -12.37 -29.17 12.44
CA THR A 193 -13.62 -28.44 12.75
C THR A 193 -14.42 -27.97 11.52
N ILE A 194 -14.06 -28.39 10.34
CA ILE A 194 -14.89 -28.31 9.13
C ILE A 194 -15.50 -29.69 8.92
N SER A 195 -16.69 -29.80 8.38
CA SER A 195 -17.31 -31.12 8.17
C SER A 195 -16.91 -31.70 6.81
N ASP A 196 -16.75 -33.03 6.76
CA ASP A 196 -16.46 -33.76 5.53
C ASP A 196 -17.47 -33.45 4.42
N TYR A 197 -18.74 -33.21 4.80
CA TYR A 197 -19.79 -32.75 3.89
C TYR A 197 -19.44 -31.42 3.19
N GLU A 198 -18.86 -30.50 3.89
CA GLU A 198 -18.50 -29.19 3.33
C GLU A 198 -17.25 -29.29 2.46
N GLU A 199 -16.29 -30.08 2.88
CA GLU A 199 -15.00 -30.30 2.22
C GLU A 199 -15.08 -31.19 0.97
N ALA A 200 -15.97 -32.15 0.96
CA ALA A 200 -16.28 -32.96 -0.20
C ALA A 200 -16.96 -32.21 -1.35
N GLY A 201 -17.10 -30.89 -1.24
CA GLY A 201 -17.77 -30.01 -2.18
C GLY A 201 -17.19 -29.95 -3.60
N ALA A 202 -17.16 -28.78 -4.23
CA ALA A 202 -16.84 -28.65 -5.66
C ALA A 202 -15.36 -28.89 -6.02
N THR A 203 -14.46 -28.84 -5.08
CA THR A 203 -13.01 -29.03 -5.25
C THR A 203 -12.48 -29.97 -4.16
N PRO A 204 -12.63 -31.27 -4.30
CA PRO A 204 -12.28 -32.24 -3.25
C PRO A 204 -10.77 -32.42 -3.00
N ASP A 205 -9.88 -31.73 -3.67
CA ASP A 205 -8.41 -31.70 -3.58
C ASP A 205 -8.01 -30.35 -4.15
N ALA A 206 -7.99 -29.34 -3.30
CA ALA A 206 -7.90 -27.93 -3.74
C ALA A 206 -6.50 -27.58 -4.22
N ASP A 207 -5.45 -28.00 -3.53
CA ASP A 207 -4.06 -27.73 -3.87
C ASP A 207 -3.47 -28.75 -4.86
N GLN A 208 -4.15 -29.88 -5.08
CA GLN A 208 -3.79 -30.98 -5.99
C GLN A 208 -2.53 -31.76 -5.55
N ASP A 209 -2.33 -31.91 -4.28
CA ASP A 209 -1.23 -32.69 -3.73
C ASP A 209 -1.55 -34.20 -3.65
N GLY A 210 -2.82 -34.58 -3.71
CA GLY A 210 -3.32 -35.97 -3.78
C GLY A 210 -4.08 -36.42 -2.54
N PHE A 211 -4.23 -35.54 -1.55
CA PHE A 211 -5.14 -35.69 -0.43
C PHE A 211 -6.47 -35.02 -0.76
N ALA A 212 -7.55 -35.56 -0.25
CA ALA A 212 -8.84 -34.87 -0.32
C ALA A 212 -8.92 -33.90 0.86
N ASN A 213 -9.65 -32.79 0.69
CA ASN A 213 -9.70 -31.75 1.72
C ASN A 213 -10.12 -32.33 3.10
N TYR A 214 -11.10 -33.22 3.17
CA TYR A 214 -11.56 -33.87 4.41
C TYR A 214 -10.53 -34.83 5.07
N TRP A 215 -9.29 -34.85 4.56
CA TRP A 215 -8.11 -35.52 5.14
C TRP A 215 -6.89 -34.64 5.14
N ASP A 216 -7.02 -33.41 4.74
CA ASP A 216 -5.92 -32.45 4.59
C ASP A 216 -6.08 -31.32 5.59
N LEU A 217 -5.17 -31.17 6.49
CA LEU A 217 -5.18 -30.12 7.53
C LEU A 217 -4.78 -28.72 7.03
N ASP A 218 -4.47 -28.58 5.73
CA ASP A 218 -4.03 -27.33 5.08
C ASP A 218 -4.42 -27.41 3.59
N SER A 219 -5.74 -27.45 3.33
CA SER A 219 -6.38 -27.80 2.05
C SER A 219 -5.95 -26.96 0.85
N ASP A 220 -5.56 -25.70 1.04
CA ASP A 220 -5.04 -24.83 -0.03
C ASP A 220 -3.51 -24.71 -0.04
N ASN A 221 -2.85 -25.34 0.97
CA ASN A 221 -1.39 -25.41 1.15
C ASN A 221 -0.73 -24.01 1.23
N ASP A 222 -1.42 -23.08 1.86
CA ASP A 222 -0.89 -21.73 2.09
C ASP A 222 -0.02 -21.65 3.34
N GLY A 223 -0.13 -22.66 4.25
CA GLY A 223 0.63 -22.80 5.48
C GLY A 223 -0.11 -22.33 6.72
N LEU A 224 -1.39 -21.96 6.63
CA LEU A 224 -2.32 -21.90 7.74
C LEU A 224 -3.12 -23.22 7.78
N PRO A 225 -3.32 -23.83 8.95
CA PRO A 225 -4.20 -24.99 9.04
C PRO A 225 -5.66 -24.58 8.92
N ASP A 226 -6.48 -25.43 8.25
CA ASP A 226 -7.91 -25.28 8.05
C ASP A 226 -8.67 -25.01 9.35
N ALA A 227 -8.29 -25.68 10.45
CA ALA A 227 -8.79 -25.42 11.79
C ALA A 227 -8.64 -23.96 12.28
N VAL A 228 -7.74 -23.18 11.72
CA VAL A 228 -7.55 -21.76 12.03
C VAL A 228 -8.50 -20.90 11.20
N GLU A 229 -8.86 -21.37 10.02
CA GLU A 229 -9.63 -20.68 9.00
C GLU A 229 -11.12 -21.04 9.01
N ALA A 230 -11.48 -22.18 9.63
CA ALA A 230 -12.85 -22.64 9.80
C ALA A 230 -13.82 -21.58 10.38
N GLY A 231 -13.32 -20.67 11.21
CA GLY A 231 -14.08 -19.58 11.84
C GLY A 231 -14.66 -19.93 13.19
N ASP A 232 -15.32 -21.09 13.36
CA ASP A 232 -15.78 -21.61 14.65
C ASP A 232 -15.74 -23.16 14.66
N ALA A 233 -16.08 -23.80 15.75
CA ALA A 233 -16.01 -25.24 15.95
C ALA A 233 -17.42 -25.90 15.94
N ASP A 234 -18.37 -25.39 15.20
CA ASP A 234 -19.73 -25.97 15.07
C ASP A 234 -19.89 -26.50 13.64
N LEU A 235 -19.69 -27.79 13.45
CA LEU A 235 -19.78 -28.49 12.14
C LEU A 235 -21.10 -28.25 11.35
N ASN A 236 -22.09 -27.59 11.94
CA ASN A 236 -23.32 -27.21 11.26
C ASN A 236 -23.31 -25.75 10.76
N THR A 237 -22.27 -25.00 10.99
CA THR A 237 -22.06 -23.66 10.42
C THR A 237 -21.12 -23.78 9.23
N ALA A 238 -21.42 -23.08 8.17
CA ALA A 238 -20.52 -23.02 7.02
C ALA A 238 -19.19 -22.37 7.43
N ALA A 239 -18.08 -22.86 6.88
CA ALA A 239 -16.76 -22.30 7.07
C ALA A 239 -16.73 -20.81 6.70
N LEU A 240 -15.80 -20.06 7.28
CA LEU A 240 -15.68 -18.62 7.07
C LEU A 240 -15.36 -18.30 5.60
N ASP A 241 -15.95 -17.24 5.06
CA ASP A 241 -15.71 -16.67 3.72
C ASP A 241 -15.58 -15.15 3.94
N SER A 242 -14.35 -14.69 4.19
CA SER A 242 -14.08 -13.35 4.68
C SER A 242 -14.31 -12.27 3.65
N ASP A 243 -13.96 -12.50 2.39
CA ASP A 243 -14.15 -11.54 1.29
C ASP A 243 -15.53 -11.71 0.60
N ASN A 244 -16.25 -12.79 0.89
CA ASN A 244 -17.54 -13.17 0.32
C ASN A 244 -17.51 -13.40 -1.20
N ASP A 245 -16.44 -13.98 -1.72
CA ASP A 245 -16.31 -14.31 -3.13
C ASP A 245 -16.88 -15.69 -3.47
N GLY A 246 -17.11 -16.54 -2.45
CA GLY A 246 -17.70 -17.87 -2.51
C GLY A 246 -16.69 -19.00 -2.42
N SER A 247 -15.42 -18.71 -2.15
CA SER A 247 -14.40 -19.64 -1.68
C SER A 247 -14.29 -19.45 -0.16
N PRO A 248 -14.46 -20.49 0.65
CA PRO A 248 -14.18 -20.38 2.08
C PRO A 248 -12.70 -20.10 2.34
N ASP A 249 -12.39 -19.50 3.49
CA ASP A 249 -11.02 -19.09 3.86
C ASP A 249 -10.03 -20.28 3.78
N TYR A 250 -10.40 -21.47 4.22
CA TYR A 250 -9.56 -22.68 4.15
C TYR A 250 -9.26 -23.19 2.72
N LEU A 251 -9.86 -22.59 1.70
CA LEU A 251 -9.63 -22.87 0.28
C LEU A 251 -9.13 -21.61 -0.47
N ASP A 252 -8.84 -20.53 0.23
CA ASP A 252 -8.45 -19.26 -0.37
C ASP A 252 -7.15 -18.72 0.22
N PRO A 253 -6.01 -18.82 -0.48
CA PRO A 253 -4.72 -18.35 0.01
C PRO A 253 -4.60 -16.83 0.28
N ASP A 254 -5.67 -16.07 0.09
CA ASP A 254 -5.75 -14.59 0.30
C ASP A 254 -7.18 -14.27 0.78
N SER A 255 -7.54 -14.79 1.97
CA SER A 255 -8.91 -14.85 2.51
C SER A 255 -9.68 -13.52 2.52
N ASP A 256 -9.03 -12.37 2.57
CA ASP A 256 -9.68 -11.05 2.57
C ASP A 256 -9.52 -10.28 1.24
N ASP A 257 -8.85 -10.90 0.24
CA ASP A 257 -8.58 -10.36 -1.12
C ASP A 257 -7.90 -8.99 -1.09
N ASP A 258 -7.05 -8.74 -0.08
CA ASP A 258 -6.29 -7.49 0.03
C ASP A 258 -5.03 -7.50 -0.85
N GLY A 259 -4.57 -8.69 -1.24
CA GLY A 259 -3.41 -8.94 -2.10
C GLY A 259 -2.14 -9.32 -1.35
N LEU A 260 -2.21 -9.51 -0.04
CA LEU A 260 -1.26 -10.29 0.75
C LEU A 260 -1.83 -11.71 0.90
N SER A 261 -1.00 -12.72 0.89
CA SER A 261 -1.47 -14.05 1.23
C SER A 261 -1.47 -14.24 2.75
N ASP A 262 -2.31 -15.12 3.25
CA ASP A 262 -2.52 -15.40 4.66
C ASP A 262 -1.23 -15.79 5.38
N THR A 263 -0.37 -16.60 4.73
CA THR A 263 1.00 -16.86 5.19
C THR A 263 1.81 -15.58 5.39
N VAL A 264 1.76 -14.64 4.44
CA VAL A 264 2.52 -13.38 4.52
C VAL A 264 1.97 -12.51 5.62
N GLU A 265 0.66 -12.47 5.79
CA GLU A 265 0.00 -11.70 6.83
C GLU A 265 0.34 -12.22 8.23
N THR A 266 0.25 -13.53 8.44
CA THR A 266 0.68 -14.17 9.69
C THR A 266 2.14 -13.86 10.02
N MET A 267 3.04 -13.85 9.02
CA MET A 267 4.43 -13.45 9.21
C MET A 267 4.60 -11.97 9.56
N ASN A 268 3.77 -11.10 9.02
CA ASN A 268 3.79 -9.65 9.28
C ASN A 268 3.07 -9.29 10.58
N GLY A 269 2.18 -10.16 11.05
CA GLY A 269 1.31 -9.95 12.21
C GLY A 269 0.05 -9.15 11.89
N THR A 270 -0.35 -9.15 10.61
CA THR A 270 -1.64 -8.67 10.12
C THR A 270 -2.69 -9.77 10.22
N SER A 271 -3.92 -9.48 9.87
CA SER A 271 -5.06 -10.40 10.01
C SER A 271 -5.46 -10.97 8.67
N PRO A 272 -5.33 -12.29 8.42
CA PRO A 272 -5.75 -12.91 7.17
C PRO A 272 -7.22 -12.68 6.76
N THR A 273 -8.06 -12.34 7.72
CA THR A 273 -9.50 -12.14 7.51
C THR A 273 -9.93 -10.67 7.46
N SER A 274 -8.98 -9.73 7.38
CA SER A 274 -9.28 -8.28 7.38
C SER A 274 -8.18 -7.48 6.72
N GLY A 275 -8.34 -7.08 5.48
CA GLY A 275 -7.39 -6.27 4.70
C GLY A 275 -7.07 -4.87 5.23
N ASP A 276 -7.49 -4.54 6.44
CA ASP A 276 -7.15 -3.33 7.19
C ASP A 276 -7.13 -3.72 8.67
N THR A 277 -5.98 -4.28 9.11
CA THR A 277 -5.83 -4.88 10.44
C THR A 277 -6.06 -3.87 11.57
N ASP A 278 -5.60 -2.64 11.42
CA ASP A 278 -5.69 -1.63 12.48
C ASP A 278 -6.89 -0.66 12.32
N GLN A 279 -7.65 -0.79 11.24
CA GLN A 279 -8.88 -0.07 10.93
C GLN A 279 -8.70 1.44 10.76
N ASP A 280 -7.59 1.85 10.18
CA ASP A 280 -7.31 3.26 9.91
C ASP A 280 -7.81 3.72 8.53
N GLY A 281 -8.22 2.78 7.68
CA GLY A 281 -8.76 3.00 6.33
C GLY A 281 -7.74 2.81 5.22
N THR A 282 -6.53 2.32 5.56
CA THR A 282 -5.50 1.91 4.62
C THR A 282 -5.41 0.39 4.64
N ASN A 283 -5.23 -0.23 3.51
CA ASN A 283 -5.13 -1.67 3.36
C ASN A 283 -3.69 -2.13 3.70
N ASP A 284 -3.54 -3.31 4.32
CA ASP A 284 -2.27 -3.84 4.84
C ASP A 284 -1.21 -4.02 3.75
N LEU A 285 -1.60 -4.47 2.55
CA LEU A 285 -0.72 -4.52 1.39
C LEU A 285 -0.14 -3.14 1.05
N ILE A 286 -0.98 -2.11 1.08
CA ILE A 286 -0.58 -0.73 0.78
C ILE A 286 0.46 -0.26 1.80
N GLU A 287 0.22 -0.54 3.08
CA GLU A 287 1.12 -0.14 4.15
C GLU A 287 2.43 -0.89 4.14
N THR A 288 2.38 -2.21 4.00
CA THR A 288 3.56 -3.06 3.83
C THR A 288 4.42 -2.57 2.66
N ALA A 289 3.81 -2.23 1.55
CA ALA A 289 4.48 -1.77 0.35
C ALA A 289 5.02 -0.33 0.46
N ALA A 290 4.33 0.55 1.18
CA ALA A 290 4.79 1.90 1.48
C ALA A 290 5.84 1.94 2.61
N GLY A 291 5.98 0.83 3.36
CA GLY A 291 6.90 0.73 4.50
C GLY A 291 6.37 1.39 5.76
N THR A 292 5.07 1.58 5.87
CA THR A 292 4.36 1.94 7.10
C THR A 292 4.00 0.70 7.91
N ASN A 293 3.43 0.85 9.09
CA ASN A 293 3.15 -0.25 9.99
C ASN A 293 1.66 -0.61 9.97
N PRO A 294 1.22 -1.71 9.33
CA PRO A 294 -0.17 -2.07 9.17
C PRO A 294 -0.91 -2.45 10.48
N THR A 295 -0.23 -2.37 11.62
CA THR A 295 -0.82 -2.61 12.95
C THR A 295 -0.83 -1.37 13.86
N ASP A 296 -0.49 -0.18 13.32
CA ASP A 296 -0.48 1.10 14.07
C ASP A 296 -1.28 2.17 13.30
N PRO A 297 -2.54 2.45 13.67
CA PRO A 297 -3.42 3.37 12.94
C PRO A 297 -2.92 4.84 12.91
N ALA A 298 -1.75 5.12 13.43
CA ALA A 298 -1.11 6.43 13.34
C ALA A 298 0.04 6.49 12.33
N ASP A 299 0.45 5.37 11.75
CA ASP A 299 1.58 5.24 10.82
C ASP A 299 1.12 4.68 9.48
N ASN A 300 0.36 5.43 8.72
CA ASN A 300 -0.07 5.10 7.37
C ASN A 300 0.56 6.04 6.31
N PRO A 301 0.56 5.67 5.03
CA PRO A 301 1.14 6.49 3.96
C PRO A 301 0.58 7.92 3.94
N GLN A 302 -0.72 8.10 4.15
CA GLN A 302 -1.36 9.40 4.12
C GLN A 302 -0.95 10.27 5.32
N ALA A 303 -0.79 9.68 6.50
CA ALA A 303 -0.26 10.38 7.68
C ALA A 303 1.19 10.86 7.46
N ASN A 304 1.99 10.09 6.71
CA ASN A 304 3.35 10.42 6.33
C ASN A 304 3.42 11.40 5.15
N GLY A 305 2.30 11.70 4.51
CA GLY A 305 2.18 12.65 3.40
C GLY A 305 2.44 12.06 2.03
N ASP A 306 2.48 10.74 1.93
CA ASP A 306 2.58 9.97 0.71
C ASP A 306 1.20 9.47 0.27
N PHE A 307 1.10 8.89 -0.92
CA PHE A 307 -0.16 8.44 -1.45
C PHE A 307 -0.05 7.17 -2.29
N VAL A 308 -1.10 6.33 -2.28
CA VAL A 308 -1.14 5.08 -3.04
C VAL A 308 -2.39 5.03 -3.92
N PHE A 309 -2.19 4.74 -5.20
CA PHE A 309 -3.26 4.42 -6.14
C PHE A 309 -3.22 2.94 -6.47
N VAL A 310 -4.34 2.26 -6.32
CA VAL A 310 -4.51 0.89 -6.81
C VAL A 310 -4.88 0.97 -8.28
N VAL A 311 -4.05 0.40 -9.16
CA VAL A 311 -4.15 0.49 -10.62
C VAL A 311 -4.28 -0.89 -11.27
N PRO A 312 -5.39 -1.61 -11.07
CA PRO A 312 -5.54 -2.99 -11.52
C PRO A 312 -5.44 -3.08 -13.05
N TYR A 313 -4.92 -4.20 -13.56
CA TYR A 313 -4.83 -4.40 -15.01
C TYR A 313 -6.21 -4.53 -15.64
N GLN A 314 -6.52 -3.67 -16.63
CA GLN A 314 -7.80 -3.61 -17.33
C GLN A 314 -9.04 -3.32 -16.47
N ALA A 315 -8.85 -2.81 -15.26
CA ALA A 315 -9.92 -2.38 -14.36
C ALA A 315 -9.74 -0.90 -13.96
N PRO A 316 -10.77 -0.28 -13.38
CA PRO A 316 -10.69 1.12 -12.96
C PRO A 316 -9.67 1.35 -11.84
N THR A 317 -8.93 2.44 -11.93
CA THR A 317 -8.02 2.90 -10.88
C THR A 317 -8.80 3.44 -9.67
N MET A 318 -8.29 3.20 -8.47
CA MET A 318 -8.88 3.66 -7.21
C MET A 318 -7.80 4.26 -6.29
N PRO A 319 -8.07 5.38 -5.62
CA PRO A 319 -9.18 6.29 -5.92
C PRO A 319 -9.01 6.94 -7.30
N PRO A 320 -10.05 7.55 -7.88
CA PRO A 320 -9.95 8.19 -9.21
C PRO A 320 -9.15 9.50 -9.20
N GLU A 321 -8.95 10.10 -8.03
CA GLU A 321 -8.14 11.29 -7.79
C GLU A 321 -7.81 11.40 -6.31
N ASP A 322 -6.68 12.04 -5.99
CA ASP A 322 -6.40 12.47 -4.63
C ASP A 322 -5.57 13.75 -4.57
N THR A 323 -5.62 14.41 -3.41
CA THR A 323 -5.04 15.72 -3.17
C THR A 323 -3.79 15.62 -2.29
N LEU A 324 -2.65 16.06 -2.81
CA LEU A 324 -1.40 16.16 -2.07
C LEU A 324 -1.12 17.59 -1.61
N GLU A 325 -0.78 17.75 -0.32
CA GLU A 325 -0.32 19.01 0.26
C GLU A 325 1.18 19.15 0.10
N PHE A 326 1.60 20.31 -0.39
CA PHE A 326 3.01 20.67 -0.52
C PHE A 326 3.36 21.89 0.31
N ARG A 327 4.52 21.82 0.96
CA ARG A 327 5.15 22.92 1.67
C ARG A 327 6.06 23.65 0.68
N THR A 328 6.03 24.96 0.66
CA THR A 328 6.68 25.75 -0.40
C THR A 328 7.79 26.65 0.10
N SER A 329 8.37 26.38 1.26
CA SER A 329 9.55 27.08 1.75
C SER A 329 10.78 26.76 0.92
N ILE A 330 11.69 27.74 0.81
CA ILE A 330 12.93 27.59 0.06
C ILE A 330 13.84 26.59 0.77
N GLN A 331 14.17 25.49 0.10
CA GLN A 331 15.06 24.42 0.60
C GLN A 331 16.53 24.69 0.25
N TYR A 332 16.78 25.23 -0.92
CA TYR A 332 18.12 25.48 -1.47
C TYR A 332 18.29 26.93 -1.86
N ALA A 333 19.31 27.61 -1.34
CA ALA A 333 19.65 28.98 -1.75
C ALA A 333 21.14 29.16 -1.95
N ASP A 334 21.45 29.97 -2.95
CA ASP A 334 22.81 30.45 -3.27
C ASP A 334 22.87 31.94 -3.08
N VAL A 335 23.67 32.41 -2.13
CA VAL A 335 23.85 33.83 -1.84
C VAL A 335 25.21 34.28 -2.27
N TYR A 336 25.27 35.13 -3.29
CA TYR A 336 26.51 35.68 -3.81
C TYR A 336 26.66 37.14 -3.45
N PHE A 337 27.68 37.46 -2.63
CA PHE A 337 28.00 38.80 -2.21
C PHE A 337 28.99 39.46 -3.19
N ALA A 338 28.64 40.60 -3.79
CA ALA A 338 29.58 41.36 -4.58
C ALA A 338 29.79 42.74 -3.97
N PHE A 339 31.03 42.99 -3.64
CA PHE A 339 31.45 44.18 -2.94
C PHE A 339 32.02 45.23 -3.91
N ASP A 340 31.55 46.44 -3.73
CA ASP A 340 32.31 47.64 -4.08
C ASP A 340 33.56 47.70 -3.20
N THR A 341 34.74 47.89 -3.81
CA THR A 341 36.01 47.94 -3.09
C THR A 341 36.66 49.29 -3.12
N THR A 342 35.91 50.35 -3.38
CA THR A 342 36.38 51.74 -3.26
C THR A 342 36.75 52.08 -1.82
N GLY A 343 37.46 53.15 -1.64
CA GLY A 343 38.06 53.51 -0.35
C GLY A 343 37.05 53.78 0.76
N SER A 344 35.86 54.22 0.40
CA SER A 344 34.72 54.48 1.29
C SER A 344 34.15 53.22 1.94
N MET A 345 34.26 52.04 1.31
CA MET A 345 33.68 50.77 1.74
C MET A 345 34.48 50.03 2.82
N LEU A 346 35.49 50.63 3.43
CA LEU A 346 36.37 49.94 4.37
C LEU A 346 35.65 49.36 5.60
N ALA A 347 34.66 50.03 6.13
CA ALA A 347 33.94 49.64 7.32
C ALA A 347 33.06 48.41 7.02
N GLU A 348 32.30 48.41 5.92
CA GLU A 348 31.42 47.32 5.45
C GLU A 348 32.23 46.07 5.10
N LEU A 349 33.36 46.23 4.38
CA LEU A 349 34.27 45.14 4.05
C LEU A 349 34.82 44.46 5.30
N ASN A 350 35.25 45.24 6.30
CA ASN A 350 35.76 44.69 7.56
C ASN A 350 34.66 44.00 8.39
N ALA A 351 33.46 44.58 8.42
CA ALA A 351 32.32 43.97 9.12
C ALA A 351 31.96 42.62 8.52
N MET A 352 31.85 42.56 7.20
CA MET A 352 31.46 41.31 6.48
C MET A 352 32.55 40.22 6.49
N LYS A 353 33.82 40.67 6.57
CA LYS A 353 34.99 39.75 6.64
C LYS A 353 35.18 39.11 8.00
N ASN A 354 34.57 39.65 9.04
CA ASN A 354 34.78 39.17 10.41
C ASN A 354 34.32 37.69 10.53
N PRO A 355 35.18 36.76 11.00
CA PRO A 355 34.86 35.35 11.04
C PRO A 355 33.76 34.98 12.04
N ASN A 356 33.48 35.85 13.02
CA ASN A 356 32.50 35.57 14.07
C ASN A 356 31.22 36.40 13.91
N THR A 357 31.26 37.55 13.20
CA THR A 357 30.12 38.46 13.11
C THR A 357 29.79 38.88 11.67
N GLY A 358 30.55 38.43 10.70
CA GLY A 358 30.37 38.74 9.27
C GLY A 358 29.54 37.68 8.54
N VAL A 359 30.01 37.26 7.35
CA VAL A 359 29.31 36.27 6.50
C VAL A 359 29.00 34.97 7.23
N PRO A 360 29.88 34.39 8.08
CA PRO A 360 29.52 33.20 8.84
C PRO A 360 28.29 33.42 9.75
N ALA A 361 28.22 34.55 10.45
CA ALA A 361 27.08 34.87 11.30
C ALA A 361 25.77 35.14 10.51
N ILE A 362 25.89 35.60 9.25
CA ILE A 362 24.73 35.69 8.35
C ILE A 362 24.23 34.29 8.05
N VAL A 363 25.12 33.38 7.69
CA VAL A 363 24.75 31.98 7.38
C VAL A 363 24.14 31.27 8.59
N ASP A 364 24.75 31.41 9.77
CA ASP A 364 24.23 30.84 11.02
C ASP A 364 22.82 31.30 11.38
N GLN A 365 22.43 32.54 10.98
CA GLN A 365 21.09 33.09 11.20
C GLN A 365 20.08 32.72 10.11
N LEU A 366 20.58 32.33 8.94
CA LEU A 366 19.74 31.98 7.79
C LEU A 366 19.56 30.48 7.63
N LYS A 367 20.55 29.68 8.04
CA LYS A 367 20.54 28.23 7.87
C LYS A 367 19.71 27.56 8.97
N CYS A 368 19.01 26.50 8.62
CA CYS A 368 18.32 25.69 9.58
C CYS A 368 19.30 25.01 10.54
N ASP A 369 18.99 25.05 11.84
CA ASP A 369 19.72 24.27 12.83
C ASP A 369 19.50 22.78 12.55
N SER A 370 20.51 21.97 12.90
CA SER A 370 20.43 20.51 12.73
C SER A 370 20.93 19.83 13.99
N THR A 371 20.15 18.86 14.47
CA THR A 371 20.59 17.97 15.55
C THR A 371 21.64 16.95 15.08
N GLY A 372 21.76 16.73 13.77
CA GLY A 372 22.59 15.70 13.17
C GLY A 372 22.03 14.30 13.33
N THR A 373 20.77 14.16 13.74
CA THR A 373 20.07 12.88 13.80
C THR A 373 19.82 12.38 12.38
N PRO A 374 20.25 11.15 12.03
CA PRO A 374 19.89 10.56 10.73
C PRO A 374 18.39 10.32 10.62
N CYS A 375 17.84 10.51 9.45
CA CYS A 375 16.42 10.30 9.15
C CYS A 375 16.22 9.76 7.73
N MET A 376 15.10 9.10 7.50
CA MET A 376 14.60 8.75 6.17
C MET A 376 13.30 9.49 5.86
N LEU A 377 12.47 9.70 6.88
CA LEU A 377 11.17 10.37 6.80
C LEU A 377 11.09 11.52 7.82
N ASP A 378 10.12 12.42 7.64
CA ASP A 378 9.84 13.50 8.60
C ASP A 378 9.44 12.96 9.97
N ALA A 379 8.76 11.81 10.02
CA ALA A 379 8.38 11.11 11.24
C ALA A 379 9.58 10.77 12.15
N ASP A 380 10.74 10.46 11.57
CA ASP A 380 11.98 10.21 12.31
C ASP A 380 12.45 11.42 13.13
N CYS A 381 12.04 12.63 12.70
CA CYS A 381 12.40 13.90 13.30
C CYS A 381 11.31 14.47 14.23
N ALA A 382 10.14 13.83 14.33
CA ALA A 382 8.97 14.35 15.05
C ALA A 382 9.22 14.65 16.53
N ALA A 383 10.08 13.87 17.19
CA ALA A 383 10.45 14.08 18.60
C ALA A 383 11.14 15.42 18.87
N THR A 384 11.75 16.04 17.85
CA THR A 384 12.49 17.31 17.92
C THR A 384 11.76 18.47 17.26
N MET A 385 10.59 18.26 16.66
CA MET A 385 9.86 19.23 15.82
C MET A 385 10.72 19.70 14.63
N GLU A 386 11.51 18.82 14.08
CA GLU A 386 12.36 18.99 12.91
C GLU A 386 11.76 18.23 11.72
N VAL A 387 12.27 18.46 10.53
CA VAL A 387 11.94 17.71 9.30
C VAL A 387 13.17 17.01 8.76
N CYS A 388 12.97 15.94 8.01
CA CYS A 388 14.05 15.21 7.36
C CYS A 388 14.48 15.94 6.09
N PHE A 389 15.75 16.36 6.05
CA PHE A 389 16.32 16.99 4.88
C PHE A 389 17.65 16.34 4.53
N ASN A 390 17.74 15.76 3.33
CA ASN A 390 18.93 15.04 2.85
C ASN A 390 19.50 14.03 3.87
N GLY A 391 18.62 13.26 4.52
CA GLY A 391 19.01 12.21 5.47
C GLY A 391 19.40 12.70 6.86
N THR A 392 19.08 13.94 7.22
CA THR A 392 19.40 14.54 8.52
C THR A 392 18.28 15.44 9.01
N CYS A 393 17.90 15.32 10.29
CA CYS A 393 16.90 16.20 10.89
C CYS A 393 17.38 17.63 10.98
N VAL A 394 16.56 18.56 10.49
CA VAL A 394 16.78 20.00 10.53
C VAL A 394 15.53 20.72 10.99
N SER A 395 15.71 21.93 11.55
CA SER A 395 14.56 22.79 11.92
C SER A 395 13.63 22.98 10.71
N ASP A 396 12.32 22.87 10.93
CA ASP A 396 11.33 23.00 9.86
C ASP A 396 11.36 24.42 9.25
N PRO A 397 11.71 24.55 7.95
CA PRO A 397 11.77 25.84 7.27
C PRO A 397 10.42 26.54 7.16
N ASN A 398 9.30 25.84 7.39
CA ASN A 398 7.95 26.38 7.35
C ASN A 398 7.51 26.98 8.70
N VAL A 399 8.26 26.78 9.77
CA VAL A 399 7.92 27.20 11.13
C VAL A 399 8.70 28.46 11.55
N GLY A 400 8.04 29.35 12.28
CA GLY A 400 8.67 30.50 12.91
C GLY A 400 9.19 31.57 11.94
N ALA A 401 10.46 31.97 12.12
CA ALA A 401 11.12 32.97 11.25
C ALA A 401 11.54 32.38 9.91
N GLY A 402 11.46 31.05 9.73
CA GLY A 402 11.94 30.27 8.58
C GLY A 402 13.47 30.26 8.54
N CYS A 403 13.96 29.21 7.97
CA CYS A 403 15.39 29.02 7.73
C CYS A 403 15.56 28.36 6.35
N ILE A 404 16.78 28.22 5.89
CA ILE A 404 17.12 27.61 4.61
C ILE A 404 17.98 26.38 4.91
N PRO A 405 17.54 25.16 4.63
CA PRO A 405 18.29 23.96 4.94
C PRO A 405 19.66 23.88 4.27
N ASP A 406 19.74 24.18 2.98
CA ASP A 406 20.99 24.15 2.23
C ASP A 406 21.33 25.52 1.61
N LEU A 407 22.21 26.25 2.29
CA LEU A 407 22.64 27.58 1.94
C LEU A 407 24.13 27.62 1.56
N TRP A 408 24.42 28.02 0.32
CA TRP A 408 25.78 28.22 -0.17
C TRP A 408 26.10 29.67 -0.35
N THR A 409 27.37 30.05 -0.16
CA THR A 409 27.81 31.44 -0.31
C THR A 409 29.02 31.55 -1.22
N GLY A 410 29.11 32.70 -1.88
CA GLY A 410 30.27 33.08 -2.72
C GLY A 410 30.52 34.57 -2.64
N VAL A 411 31.66 35.03 -3.17
CA VAL A 411 32.04 36.40 -3.10
C VAL A 411 32.77 36.90 -4.36
N GLY A 412 32.45 38.11 -4.78
CA GLY A 412 33.12 38.85 -5.82
C GLY A 412 33.41 40.30 -5.43
N ARG A 413 34.17 40.97 -6.26
CA ARG A 413 34.50 42.40 -6.08
C ARG A 413 34.39 43.16 -7.39
N TRP A 414 34.21 44.43 -7.25
CA TRP A 414 34.35 45.42 -8.32
C TRP A 414 34.73 46.79 -7.70
N ASP A 415 35.25 47.72 -8.52
CA ASP A 415 35.56 49.06 -8.11
C ASP A 415 35.26 50.07 -9.24
N GLU A 416 35.61 49.77 -10.46
CA GLU A 416 35.39 50.60 -11.65
C GLU A 416 34.76 49.78 -12.79
N LEU A 417 34.46 50.46 -13.89
CA LEU A 417 34.04 49.78 -15.13
C LEU A 417 35.09 48.76 -15.58
N ASN A 418 34.65 47.54 -15.92
CA ASN A 418 35.47 46.40 -16.36
C ASN A 418 36.41 45.81 -15.29
N THR A 419 36.12 45.99 -14.02
CA THR A 419 36.95 45.47 -12.92
C THR A 419 36.30 44.29 -12.17
N TYR A 420 35.07 43.95 -12.48
CA TYR A 420 34.37 42.82 -11.81
C TYR A 420 35.21 41.54 -11.82
N LYS A 421 35.33 40.91 -10.67
CA LYS A 421 36.04 39.67 -10.48
C LYS A 421 35.32 38.75 -9.48
N ASN A 422 35.05 37.52 -9.88
CA ASN A 422 34.66 36.45 -8.97
C ASN A 422 35.91 36.01 -8.17
N LEU A 423 35.82 36.03 -6.85
CA LEU A 423 36.92 35.65 -5.95
C LEU A 423 36.75 34.23 -5.42
N VAL A 424 35.55 33.89 -5.02
CA VAL A 424 35.12 32.55 -4.59
C VAL A 424 33.76 32.26 -5.19
N SER A 425 33.65 31.22 -5.96
CA SER A 425 32.37 30.67 -6.43
C SER A 425 31.57 30.12 -5.28
N LEU A 426 30.31 29.88 -5.51
CA LEU A 426 29.38 29.33 -4.51
C LEU A 426 29.88 27.99 -3.94
N GLN A 427 29.85 27.87 -2.62
CA GLN A 427 30.28 26.73 -1.86
C GLN A 427 29.72 26.74 -0.42
N PRO A 428 29.63 25.58 0.28
CA PRO A 428 28.86 25.46 1.54
C PRO A 428 29.57 26.06 2.77
N ASN A 429 30.89 26.38 2.72
CA ASN A 429 31.63 26.87 3.88
C ASN A 429 31.73 28.40 3.93
N PRO A 430 30.93 29.09 4.75
CA PRO A 430 30.89 30.56 4.79
C PRO A 430 32.23 31.19 5.24
N SER A 431 33.06 30.46 5.97
CA SER A 431 34.37 30.97 6.38
C SER A 431 35.34 31.16 5.21
N VAL A 432 35.22 30.33 4.16
CA VAL A 432 36.00 30.48 2.92
C VAL A 432 35.57 31.74 2.19
N THR A 433 34.26 31.99 2.12
CA THR A 433 33.68 33.22 1.54
C THR A 433 34.17 34.45 2.30
N ALA A 434 34.06 34.46 3.63
CA ALA A 434 34.49 35.53 4.48
C ALA A 434 35.99 35.84 4.33
N ALA A 435 36.84 34.82 4.33
CA ALA A 435 38.28 34.98 4.18
C ALA A 435 38.73 35.57 2.83
N ALA A 436 37.92 35.41 1.79
CA ALA A 436 38.17 35.92 0.45
C ALA A 436 37.68 37.37 0.22
N ILE A 437 36.90 37.94 1.16
CA ILE A 437 36.47 39.36 1.05
C ILE A 437 37.74 40.24 0.99
N PRO A 438 37.85 41.06 -0.03
CA PRO A 438 39.06 41.86 -0.24
C PRO A 438 39.18 43.02 0.77
N GLY A 439 40.33 43.69 0.78
CA GLY A 439 40.45 45.04 1.31
C GLY A 439 40.07 46.07 0.26
N THR A 440 40.12 47.35 0.64
CA THR A 440 39.82 48.43 -0.28
C THR A 440 40.84 48.48 -1.43
N GLY A 441 40.33 48.73 -2.62
CA GLY A 441 41.08 49.11 -3.81
C GLY A 441 41.17 50.62 -3.96
N GLY A 442 41.40 51.07 -5.16
CA GLY A 442 41.32 52.50 -5.51
C GLY A 442 40.51 52.61 -6.80
N GLY A 443 39.60 53.53 -6.84
CA GLY A 443 38.76 53.77 -8.00
C GLY A 443 37.84 54.95 -7.74
N GLY A 444 37.35 55.58 -8.76
CA GLY A 444 36.45 56.74 -8.64
C GLY A 444 35.50 56.85 -9.83
N ASN A 445 35.27 55.73 -10.55
CA ASN A 445 34.40 55.72 -11.72
C ASN A 445 33.47 54.49 -11.67
N GLU A 446 32.71 54.45 -10.62
CA GLU A 446 31.89 53.30 -10.21
C GLU A 446 30.75 53.02 -11.18
N ALA A 447 30.52 51.70 -11.44
CA ALA A 447 29.56 51.26 -12.43
C ALA A 447 28.72 50.07 -11.89
N PRO A 448 27.79 50.30 -10.93
CA PRO A 448 27.04 49.25 -10.22
C PRO A 448 26.14 48.37 -11.12
N PHE A 449 25.74 48.86 -12.30
CA PHE A 449 24.95 48.06 -13.24
C PHE A 449 25.77 46.93 -13.89
N GLN A 450 27.08 47.09 -14.06
CA GLN A 450 27.92 46.11 -14.73
C GLN A 450 28.07 44.80 -13.95
N PRO A 451 28.38 44.80 -12.64
CA PRO A 451 28.44 43.57 -11.87
C PRO A 451 27.14 42.75 -11.95
N ALA A 452 26.00 43.42 -11.75
CA ALA A 452 24.69 42.79 -11.82
C ALA A 452 24.45 42.08 -13.19
N HIS A 453 24.87 42.72 -14.28
CA HIS A 453 24.80 42.17 -15.62
C HIS A 453 25.75 40.96 -15.82
N CYS A 454 27.03 41.12 -15.41
CA CYS A 454 28.10 40.15 -15.67
C CYS A 454 27.98 38.93 -14.77
N ILE A 455 27.53 39.05 -13.55
CA ILE A 455 27.27 37.95 -12.62
C ILE A 455 26.23 37.00 -13.22
N SER A 456 25.15 37.54 -13.74
CA SER A 456 24.05 36.77 -14.31
C SER A 456 24.39 36.16 -15.67
N ASN A 457 25.12 36.90 -16.51
CA ASN A 457 25.54 36.41 -17.83
C ASN A 457 26.93 36.92 -18.22
N PRO A 458 28.00 36.17 -17.89
CA PRO A 458 29.38 36.58 -18.18
C PRO A 458 29.70 36.70 -19.66
N MET A 459 28.96 36.06 -20.54
CA MET A 459 29.12 36.12 -22.00
C MET A 459 28.85 37.53 -22.56
N LEU A 460 28.03 38.29 -21.84
CA LEU A 460 27.69 39.67 -22.20
C LEU A 460 28.73 40.70 -21.75
N CYS A 461 29.80 40.25 -21.09
CA CYS A 461 30.87 41.12 -20.53
C CYS A 461 32.27 40.77 -21.13
N PRO A 462 32.44 40.74 -22.46
CA PRO A 462 33.69 40.29 -23.08
C PRO A 462 34.87 41.27 -22.85
N ALA A 463 34.59 42.48 -22.44
CA ALA A 463 35.63 43.48 -22.12
C ALA A 463 36.39 43.22 -20.81
N ILE A 464 35.83 42.36 -19.94
CA ILE A 464 36.46 42.01 -18.66
C ILE A 464 37.35 40.79 -18.83
N ALA A 465 38.67 41.00 -18.79
CA ALA A 465 39.62 39.91 -18.82
C ALA A 465 39.72 39.21 -17.45
N ASN A 466 39.72 37.87 -17.42
CA ASN A 466 39.92 37.06 -16.21
C ASN A 466 38.93 37.32 -15.08
N MET A 467 37.62 37.33 -15.38
CA MET A 467 36.56 37.47 -14.39
C MET A 467 36.61 36.40 -13.28
N GLY A 468 37.28 35.30 -13.50
CA GLY A 468 37.35 34.18 -12.53
C GLY A 468 36.06 33.35 -12.50
N CYS A 469 35.28 33.37 -13.57
CA CYS A 469 34.04 32.59 -13.63
C CYS A 469 34.32 31.09 -13.64
N THR A 470 33.50 30.34 -12.91
CA THR A 470 33.59 28.86 -12.83
C THR A 470 32.58 28.25 -13.79
N ALA A 471 32.97 27.16 -14.45
CA ALA A 471 32.07 26.39 -15.29
C ALA A 471 31.19 25.46 -14.46
N GLY A 472 30.03 25.07 -14.99
CA GLY A 472 29.20 24.02 -14.41
C GLY A 472 27.95 24.54 -13.66
N GLY A 473 27.70 25.84 -13.67
CA GLY A 473 26.50 26.43 -13.06
C GLY A 473 25.95 27.60 -13.86
N VAL A 474 25.00 28.32 -13.30
CA VAL A 474 24.39 29.53 -13.90
C VAL A 474 25.21 30.78 -13.53
N GLY A 475 25.49 31.62 -14.52
CA GLY A 475 26.22 32.83 -14.31
C GLY A 475 27.70 32.65 -13.95
N CYS A 476 28.36 33.78 -13.57
CA CYS A 476 29.80 33.78 -13.27
C CYS A 476 30.17 33.04 -11.97
N PRO A 477 29.37 33.14 -10.87
CA PRO A 477 29.66 32.45 -9.62
C PRO A 477 29.36 30.95 -9.66
N ALA A 478 28.83 30.42 -10.76
CA ALA A 478 28.33 29.07 -10.88
C ALA A 478 27.18 28.77 -9.88
N PHE A 479 26.13 29.56 -9.91
CA PHE A 479 24.90 29.24 -9.16
C PHE A 479 24.40 27.85 -9.50
N ARG A 480 23.96 27.11 -8.48
CA ARG A 480 23.32 25.79 -8.66
C ARG A 480 22.04 25.94 -9.47
N GLN A 481 21.71 24.92 -10.24
CA GLN A 481 20.46 24.92 -11.04
C GLN A 481 19.23 24.80 -10.15
N ASP A 482 19.36 24.05 -9.06
CA ASP A 482 18.30 23.70 -8.13
C ASP A 482 18.26 24.62 -6.89
N ALA A 483 18.89 25.79 -6.93
CA ALA A 483 18.86 26.75 -5.83
C ALA A 483 18.20 28.06 -6.23
N VAL A 484 17.53 28.68 -5.28
CA VAL A 484 17.13 30.09 -5.42
C VAL A 484 18.38 30.97 -5.40
N ARG A 485 18.60 31.73 -6.47
CA ARG A 485 19.83 32.47 -6.73
C ARG A 485 19.69 33.89 -6.27
N ILE A 486 20.48 34.30 -5.29
CA ILE A 486 20.42 35.62 -4.67
C ILE A 486 21.75 36.33 -4.89
N TYR A 487 21.69 37.46 -5.56
CA TYR A 487 22.79 38.39 -5.69
C TYR A 487 22.64 39.56 -4.70
N VAL A 488 23.58 39.66 -3.76
CA VAL A 488 23.63 40.75 -2.78
C VAL A 488 24.71 41.72 -3.20
N GLN A 489 24.32 42.93 -3.62
CA GLN A 489 25.22 44.02 -3.94
C GLN A 489 25.44 44.90 -2.71
N ILE A 490 26.71 45.16 -2.38
CA ILE A 490 27.10 45.99 -1.25
C ILE A 490 27.96 47.13 -1.80
N THR A 491 27.43 48.36 -1.73
CA THR A 491 28.04 49.51 -2.39
C THR A 491 27.57 50.85 -1.77
N ASP A 492 28.42 51.84 -1.82
CA ASP A 492 28.04 53.24 -1.60
C ASP A 492 28.12 54.06 -2.91
N ALA A 493 28.17 53.39 -4.05
CA ALA A 493 28.37 53.98 -5.35
C ALA A 493 27.08 54.53 -6.00
N ASP A 494 27.20 55.67 -6.62
CA ASP A 494 26.28 56.11 -7.67
C ASP A 494 26.74 55.57 -9.04
N GLN A 495 25.87 55.61 -10.04
CA GLN A 495 26.29 55.35 -11.42
C GLN A 495 27.13 56.53 -11.94
N GLN A 496 28.42 56.51 -11.68
CA GLN A 496 29.33 57.62 -12.00
C GLN A 496 29.98 57.49 -13.38
N CYS A 497 29.71 56.44 -14.09
CA CYS A 497 30.34 56.15 -15.34
C CYS A 497 30.00 57.19 -16.43
N SER A 498 30.99 57.97 -16.84
CA SER A 498 30.89 58.98 -17.89
C SER A 498 31.67 58.55 -19.14
N GLY A 499 31.04 57.87 -20.08
CA GLY A 499 31.70 57.50 -21.33
C GLY A 499 30.94 56.43 -22.14
N GLY A 500 31.29 56.23 -23.41
CA GLY A 500 30.57 55.36 -24.31
C GLY A 500 30.54 53.88 -23.91
N GLY A 501 31.42 53.43 -22.97
CA GLY A 501 31.40 52.07 -22.45
C GLY A 501 30.28 51.77 -21.45
N CYS A 502 29.74 52.79 -20.79
CA CYS A 502 28.65 52.67 -19.80
C CYS A 502 27.26 52.62 -20.42
N ALA A 503 27.13 53.08 -21.66
CA ALA A 503 25.86 53.09 -22.37
C ALA A 503 25.29 51.68 -22.60
N THR A 504 26.11 50.65 -22.49
CA THR A 504 25.72 49.23 -22.61
C THR A 504 25.19 48.62 -21.30
N PHE A 505 25.53 49.20 -20.15
CA PHE A 505 25.11 48.73 -18.84
C PHE A 505 24.10 49.68 -18.25
N THR A 506 22.83 49.31 -18.33
CA THR A 506 21.69 50.05 -17.77
C THR A 506 20.97 49.16 -16.78
N ALA A 507 20.13 49.75 -15.91
CA ALA A 507 19.27 48.98 -15.03
C ALA A 507 18.45 47.96 -15.83
N ALA A 508 17.89 48.34 -16.99
CA ALA A 508 17.11 47.48 -17.85
C ALA A 508 17.92 46.27 -18.39
N SER A 509 19.18 46.53 -18.83
CA SER A 509 20.01 45.42 -19.35
C SER A 509 20.51 44.50 -18.24
N ALA A 510 20.82 45.00 -17.07
CA ALA A 510 21.16 44.25 -15.88
C ALA A 510 19.96 43.43 -15.40
N GLY A 511 18.79 44.04 -15.30
CA GLY A 511 17.56 43.39 -14.94
C GLY A 511 17.16 42.24 -15.89
N ALA A 512 17.26 42.47 -17.21
CA ALA A 512 16.97 41.46 -18.19
C ALA A 512 17.93 40.23 -18.09
N ALA A 513 19.22 40.49 -17.84
CA ALA A 513 20.20 39.42 -17.61
C ALA A 513 19.87 38.60 -16.35
N MET A 514 19.48 39.27 -15.28
CA MET A 514 19.09 38.63 -14.03
C MET A 514 17.80 37.84 -14.15
N GLN A 515 16.78 38.37 -14.81
CA GLN A 515 15.53 37.65 -15.09
C GLN A 515 15.79 36.35 -15.89
N SER A 516 16.60 36.48 -16.96
CA SER A 516 16.96 35.32 -17.79
C SER A 516 17.71 34.23 -17.02
N ALA A 517 18.52 34.62 -16.02
CA ALA A 517 19.27 33.72 -15.16
C ALA A 517 18.49 33.34 -13.88
N LYS A 518 17.26 33.84 -13.70
CA LYS A 518 16.46 33.70 -12.48
C LYS A 518 17.22 34.08 -11.21
N VAL A 519 18.03 35.17 -11.29
CA VAL A 519 18.79 35.70 -10.16
C VAL A 519 17.99 36.83 -9.50
N LYS A 520 17.71 36.69 -8.21
CA LYS A 520 17.05 37.70 -7.38
C LYS A 520 18.08 38.72 -6.90
N PHE A 521 17.67 39.95 -6.69
CA PHE A 521 18.55 41.05 -6.35
C PHE A 521 18.24 41.67 -4.97
N VAL A 522 19.29 41.83 -4.17
CA VAL A 522 19.28 42.58 -2.91
C VAL A 522 20.36 43.64 -2.98
N SER A 523 20.09 44.84 -2.51
CA SER A 523 21.13 45.88 -2.36
C SER A 523 21.23 46.41 -0.93
N LEU A 524 22.45 46.44 -0.45
CA LEU A 524 22.86 47.12 0.78
C LEU A 524 23.68 48.33 0.37
N TYR A 525 23.09 49.54 0.50
CA TYR A 525 23.74 50.76 0.06
C TYR A 525 24.20 51.63 1.23
N GLY A 526 25.43 52.16 1.13
CA GLY A 526 26.01 53.03 2.12
C GLY A 526 25.68 54.49 1.90
N THR A 527 26.00 55.31 2.92
CA THR A 527 26.05 56.80 2.79
C THR A 527 27.52 57.20 2.79
N ASP A 528 27.98 57.87 1.74
CA ASP A 528 29.23 58.57 1.83
C ASP A 528 28.97 60.10 2.16
N ASP A 529 30.04 60.77 2.48
CA ASP A 529 29.97 62.17 2.95
C ASP A 529 29.68 63.24 1.84
N ALA A 530 29.59 62.84 0.57
CA ALA A 530 29.61 63.76 -0.55
C ALA A 530 28.35 63.76 -1.46
N GLY A 531 27.54 62.74 -1.46
CA GLY A 531 26.34 62.66 -2.31
C GLY A 531 25.13 62.13 -1.53
N GLY A 532 23.97 62.65 -1.76
CA GLY A 532 22.78 62.24 -0.99
C GLY A 532 22.42 60.73 -1.18
N ALA A 533 22.11 60.06 -0.09
CA ALA A 533 21.68 58.65 -0.09
C ALA A 533 20.54 58.36 -1.11
N GLY A 534 19.85 59.36 -1.60
CA GLY A 534 18.75 59.25 -2.55
C GLY A 534 19.15 58.78 -3.96
N THR A 535 20.34 59.12 -4.46
CA THR A 535 20.80 58.67 -5.79
C THR A 535 21.21 57.21 -5.80
N ARG A 536 21.87 56.74 -4.75
CA ARG A 536 22.31 55.35 -4.57
C ARG A 536 21.13 54.42 -4.39
N GLN A 537 20.19 54.81 -3.55
CA GLN A 537 18.93 54.13 -3.40
C GLN A 537 18.19 54.03 -4.73
N SER A 538 18.19 55.09 -5.54
CA SER A 538 17.57 55.09 -6.85
C SER A 538 18.21 54.08 -7.80
N VAL A 539 19.56 54.07 -7.86
CA VAL A 539 20.30 53.09 -8.69
C VAL A 539 19.98 51.64 -8.29
N ALA A 540 20.01 51.34 -6.99
CA ALA A 540 19.67 50.03 -6.47
C ALA A 540 18.20 49.65 -6.74
N THR A 541 17.29 50.61 -6.55
CA THR A 541 15.87 50.48 -6.84
C THR A 541 15.62 50.17 -8.33
N ASP A 542 16.29 50.90 -9.21
CA ASP A 542 16.16 50.68 -10.66
C ASP A 542 16.60 49.28 -11.10
N ILE A 543 17.66 48.70 -10.50
CA ILE A 543 18.10 47.35 -10.74
C ILE A 543 17.05 46.35 -10.23
N ALA A 544 16.58 46.51 -8.99
CA ALA A 544 15.61 45.65 -8.37
C ALA A 544 14.29 45.59 -9.16
N LEU A 545 13.77 46.75 -9.53
CA LEU A 545 12.56 46.83 -10.37
C LEU A 545 12.77 46.24 -11.75
N ALA A 546 13.92 46.51 -12.38
CA ALA A 546 14.23 45.94 -13.69
C ALA A 546 14.46 44.42 -13.66
N SER A 547 14.93 43.86 -12.53
CA SER A 547 15.09 42.42 -12.33
C SER A 547 13.78 41.72 -11.95
N GLY A 548 12.74 42.48 -11.61
CA GLY A 548 11.50 41.92 -11.07
C GLY A 548 11.62 41.39 -9.64
N THR A 549 12.71 41.77 -8.92
CA THR A 549 12.91 41.33 -7.52
C THR A 549 12.25 42.34 -6.58
N VAL A 550 10.97 42.09 -6.34
CA VAL A 550 10.13 42.93 -5.47
C VAL A 550 9.26 42.05 -4.57
N ASP A 551 8.79 42.64 -3.47
CA ASP A 551 7.78 41.97 -2.63
C ASP A 551 6.41 41.98 -3.32
N GLN A 552 5.42 41.35 -2.70
CA GLN A 552 4.03 41.29 -3.19
C GLN A 552 3.37 42.67 -3.36
N ASN A 553 3.90 43.72 -2.74
CA ASN A 553 3.42 45.10 -2.85
C ASN A 553 4.22 45.92 -3.90
N GLY A 554 5.19 45.29 -4.56
CA GLY A 554 6.07 45.96 -5.54
C GLY A 554 7.24 46.71 -4.94
N ASN A 555 7.57 46.50 -3.65
CA ASN A 555 8.71 47.16 -3.01
C ASN A 555 10.01 46.39 -3.28
N PRO A 556 11.11 47.07 -3.64
CA PRO A 556 12.40 46.43 -3.85
C PRO A 556 13.13 46.14 -2.54
N TYR A 557 13.96 45.09 -2.52
CA TYR A 557 14.81 44.73 -1.37
C TYR A 557 16.08 45.55 -1.34
N VAL A 558 15.94 46.83 -1.00
CA VAL A 558 17.01 47.85 -1.00
C VAL A 558 17.09 48.47 0.38
N TYR A 559 18.21 48.26 1.08
CA TYR A 559 18.38 48.63 2.48
C TYR A 559 19.58 49.56 2.68
N LEU A 560 19.39 50.59 3.50
CA LEU A 560 20.51 51.44 3.92
C LEU A 560 21.39 50.65 4.92
N ALA A 561 22.67 50.51 4.59
CA ALA A 561 23.64 49.81 5.41
C ALA A 561 24.84 50.71 5.68
N VAL A 562 24.95 51.21 6.90
CA VAL A 562 26.04 52.03 7.37
C VAL A 562 26.79 51.33 8.48
N ASP A 563 28.11 51.35 8.43
CA ASP A 563 29.02 50.78 9.43
C ASP A 563 28.67 49.33 9.80
N GLY A 564 28.48 49.02 11.07
CA GLY A 564 28.18 47.70 11.58
C GLY A 564 26.78 47.15 11.27
N ALA A 565 25.89 47.92 10.67
CA ALA A 565 24.53 47.47 10.34
C ALA A 565 24.47 46.62 9.09
N VAL A 566 25.50 46.54 8.26
CA VAL A 566 25.53 45.81 7.00
C VAL A 566 25.19 44.30 7.17
N VAL A 567 25.69 43.67 8.23
CA VAL A 567 25.47 42.26 8.49
C VAL A 567 24.01 41.99 8.84
N GLN A 568 23.44 42.75 9.79
CA GLN A 568 22.05 42.59 10.21
C GLN A 568 21.08 42.92 9.09
N ASN A 569 21.39 43.94 8.28
CA ASN A 569 20.59 44.29 7.12
C ASN A 569 20.67 43.22 6.02
N ALA A 570 21.81 42.55 5.84
CA ALA A 570 21.93 41.39 4.94
C ALA A 570 21.02 40.27 5.36
N VAL A 571 21.01 39.85 6.64
CA VAL A 571 20.11 38.85 7.18
C VAL A 571 18.65 39.24 6.94
N THR A 572 18.28 40.47 7.34
CA THR A 572 16.91 40.97 7.19
C THR A 572 16.46 40.96 5.73
N ALA A 573 17.33 41.41 4.83
CA ALA A 573 17.02 41.51 3.40
C ALA A 573 16.87 40.13 2.74
N ILE A 574 17.76 39.21 3.07
CA ILE A 574 17.71 37.83 2.51
C ILE A 574 16.48 37.08 3.02
N LEU A 575 16.17 37.16 4.32
CA LEU A 575 14.96 36.56 4.88
C LEU A 575 13.68 37.19 4.31
N ALA A 576 13.66 38.53 4.16
CA ALA A 576 12.51 39.19 3.56
C ALA A 576 12.30 38.77 2.11
N LEU A 577 13.38 38.65 1.34
CA LEU A 577 13.34 38.14 -0.03
C LEU A 577 12.86 36.68 -0.08
N ALA A 578 13.43 35.83 0.75
CA ALA A 578 13.11 34.39 0.79
C ALA A 578 11.64 34.10 1.10
N ARG A 579 10.93 35.04 1.73
CA ARG A 579 9.51 34.89 2.09
C ARG A 579 8.58 35.78 1.27
N GLY A 580 9.05 36.88 0.84
CA GLY A 580 8.22 37.95 0.25
C GLY A 580 8.27 38.01 -1.26
N THR A 581 9.23 37.37 -1.91
CA THR A 581 9.32 37.35 -3.37
C THR A 581 8.47 36.22 -3.94
N PRO A 582 7.44 36.55 -4.73
CA PRO A 582 6.66 35.50 -5.41
C PRO A 582 7.53 34.66 -6.35
N LEU A 583 7.29 33.37 -6.37
CA LEU A 583 7.91 32.41 -7.26
C LEU A 583 6.91 31.89 -8.28
N ASN A 584 7.37 31.60 -9.48
CA ASN A 584 6.59 30.81 -10.43
C ASN A 584 6.73 29.35 -10.02
N THR A 585 5.65 28.78 -9.49
CA THR A 585 5.65 27.45 -8.90
C THR A 585 4.92 26.47 -9.80
N THR A 586 5.60 25.40 -10.17
CA THR A 586 5.12 24.31 -11.03
C THR A 586 5.32 22.99 -10.32
N ILE A 587 4.59 21.97 -10.75
CA ILE A 587 4.79 20.57 -10.33
C ILE A 587 5.34 19.76 -11.50
N GLU A 588 6.17 18.78 -11.21
CA GLU A 588 6.64 17.80 -12.18
C GLU A 588 6.62 16.39 -11.56
N ALA A 589 6.27 15.39 -12.34
CA ALA A 589 6.39 13.99 -11.99
C ALA A 589 7.70 13.42 -12.50
N GLY A 590 8.41 12.70 -11.66
CA GLY A 590 9.62 11.94 -12.00
C GLY A 590 9.46 10.48 -11.61
N ASP A 591 10.11 9.60 -12.35
CA ASP A 591 10.17 8.19 -12.06
C ASP A 591 11.21 7.86 -10.98
N ASP A 592 10.96 6.85 -10.16
CA ASP A 592 11.99 6.28 -9.28
C ASP A 592 12.85 5.30 -10.09
N PRO A 593 14.13 5.60 -10.30
CA PRO A 593 14.99 4.71 -11.11
C PRO A 593 15.31 3.37 -10.43
N ALA A 594 14.81 3.11 -9.24
CA ALA A 594 15.03 1.86 -8.51
C ALA A 594 14.07 0.75 -8.96
N ASP A 595 12.92 1.10 -9.53
CA ASP A 595 11.98 0.13 -10.05
C ASP A 595 12.13 -0.12 -11.58
N ALA A 596 11.37 -1.06 -12.12
CA ALA A 596 11.56 -1.54 -13.50
C ALA A 596 10.61 -0.87 -14.50
N VAL A 597 9.64 -0.09 -14.03
CA VAL A 597 8.56 0.50 -14.82
C VAL A 597 8.49 1.98 -14.54
N ASP A 598 8.45 2.79 -15.57
CA ASP A 598 8.25 4.24 -15.43
C ASP A 598 6.85 4.52 -14.85
N ALA A 599 6.81 4.78 -13.54
CA ALA A 599 5.58 5.00 -12.79
C ALA A 599 4.82 6.26 -13.24
N THR A 600 5.48 7.20 -13.91
CA THR A 600 4.82 8.41 -14.43
C THR A 600 3.76 8.10 -15.48
N GLN A 601 3.82 6.91 -16.12
CA GLN A 601 2.80 6.45 -17.07
C GLN A 601 1.42 6.21 -16.45
N PHE A 602 1.35 6.07 -15.12
CA PHE A 602 0.10 5.90 -14.40
C PHE A 602 -0.56 7.22 -14.00
N ILE A 603 0.12 8.35 -14.22
CA ILE A 603 -0.43 9.70 -14.01
C ILE A 603 -1.01 10.19 -15.34
N ASP A 604 -2.29 10.57 -15.35
CA ASP A 604 -2.95 11.16 -16.51
C ASP A 604 -2.65 12.66 -16.56
N TYR A 605 -2.92 13.38 -15.49
CA TYR A 605 -2.58 14.80 -15.33
C TYR A 605 -2.49 15.21 -13.87
N LEU A 606 -1.93 16.40 -13.64
CA LEU A 606 -1.82 17.06 -12.34
C LEU A 606 -2.56 18.40 -12.38
N GLU A 607 -3.41 18.69 -11.41
CA GLU A 607 -4.18 19.93 -11.36
C GLU A 607 -4.01 20.63 -10.01
N VAL A 608 -3.90 21.97 -10.01
CA VAL A 608 -3.83 22.76 -8.77
C VAL A 608 -5.17 22.71 -8.05
N ASN A 609 -5.15 22.32 -6.78
CA ASN A 609 -6.36 22.34 -5.95
C ASN A 609 -6.60 23.73 -5.36
N ILE A 610 -7.68 24.37 -5.78
CA ILE A 610 -8.13 25.68 -5.29
C ILE A 610 -9.41 25.60 -4.48
N SER A 611 -9.78 24.42 -3.96
CA SER A 611 -11.01 24.22 -3.18
C SER A 611 -10.98 24.92 -1.82
N GLY A 612 -9.80 25.14 -1.26
CA GLY A 612 -9.61 25.68 0.09
C GLY A 612 -10.01 24.70 1.19
N GLN A 613 -10.04 23.41 0.89
CA GLN A 613 -10.29 22.34 1.88
C GLN A 613 -8.97 21.89 2.51
N GLY A 614 -9.02 21.38 3.73
CA GLY A 614 -7.84 20.97 4.47
C GLY A 614 -6.89 22.15 4.71
N ASN A 615 -5.60 21.94 4.48
CA ASN A 615 -4.56 22.96 4.58
C ASN A 615 -4.29 23.66 3.24
N CYS A 616 -5.04 23.35 2.18
CA CYS A 616 -4.84 23.89 0.84
C CYS A 616 -5.22 25.39 0.78
N THR A 617 -4.25 26.25 0.58
CA THR A 617 -4.51 27.71 0.45
C THR A 617 -4.99 28.03 -0.95
N VAL A 618 -6.09 28.77 -1.05
CA VAL A 618 -6.58 29.28 -2.34
C VAL A 618 -5.66 30.38 -2.85
N VAL A 619 -4.92 30.12 -3.91
CA VAL A 619 -4.01 31.06 -4.55
C VAL A 619 -4.45 31.33 -5.99
N ASN A 620 -4.44 32.59 -6.38
CA ASN A 620 -4.75 33.03 -7.74
C ASN A 620 -3.72 34.09 -8.20
N PRO A 621 -3.40 34.19 -9.50
CA PRO A 621 -3.88 33.34 -10.59
C PRO A 621 -3.23 31.96 -10.63
N THR A 622 -3.87 31.01 -11.30
CA THR A 622 -3.30 29.73 -11.73
C THR A 622 -2.91 29.79 -13.21
N ALA A 623 -2.13 28.83 -13.68
CA ALA A 623 -1.72 28.71 -15.07
C ALA A 623 -1.66 27.26 -15.53
N ASP A 624 -1.91 27.05 -16.82
CA ASP A 624 -1.69 25.81 -17.55
C ASP A 624 -0.34 25.94 -18.26
N THR A 625 0.65 25.12 -17.91
CA THR A 625 2.03 25.29 -18.41
C THR A 625 2.40 24.30 -19.51
N ASP A 626 1.68 23.21 -19.67
CA ASP A 626 1.91 22.18 -20.68
C ASP A 626 0.84 22.13 -21.79
N ALA A 627 -0.21 22.92 -21.65
CA ALA A 627 -1.32 23.09 -22.61
C ALA A 627 -2.22 21.85 -22.71
N ASP A 628 -2.41 21.12 -21.64
CA ASP A 628 -3.34 20.00 -21.52
C ASP A 628 -4.77 20.40 -21.15
N SER A 629 -4.98 21.66 -20.81
CA SER A 629 -6.22 22.32 -20.40
C SER A 629 -6.49 22.28 -18.88
N TYR A 630 -5.65 21.64 -18.11
CA TYR A 630 -5.69 21.68 -16.65
C TYR A 630 -4.73 22.72 -16.11
N GLN A 631 -5.05 23.30 -14.95
CA GLN A 631 -4.18 24.31 -14.34
C GLN A 631 -3.18 23.59 -13.44
N ASP A 632 -1.90 23.66 -13.77
CA ASP A 632 -0.82 22.92 -13.10
C ASP A 632 0.19 23.80 -12.35
N ALA A 633 0.01 25.13 -12.37
CA ALA A 633 0.98 26.06 -11.82
C ALA A 633 0.37 27.25 -11.07
N PHE A 634 1.16 27.80 -10.14
CA PHE A 634 0.93 29.09 -9.48
C PHE A 634 2.00 30.10 -9.92
N PRO A 635 1.70 31.02 -10.85
CA PRO A 635 2.70 31.96 -11.38
C PRO A 635 3.29 32.91 -10.35
N THR A 636 2.61 33.14 -9.22
CA THR A 636 2.99 34.13 -8.20
C THR A 636 2.76 33.60 -6.79
N LEU A 637 3.32 32.42 -6.44
CA LEU A 637 3.19 31.86 -5.12
C LEU A 637 4.23 32.44 -4.16
N LEU A 638 3.81 32.86 -2.95
CA LEU A 638 4.74 33.21 -1.90
C LEU A 638 5.33 31.98 -1.23
N PRO A 639 6.66 31.91 -1.04
CA PRO A 639 7.29 30.83 -0.32
C PRO A 639 6.70 30.65 1.09
N GLY A 640 6.54 29.38 1.51
CA GLY A 640 5.92 29.02 2.78
C GLY A 640 4.39 29.03 2.78
N THR A 641 3.75 29.26 1.63
CA THR A 641 2.30 29.11 1.49
C THR A 641 1.98 27.63 1.23
N PRO A 642 1.24 26.95 2.11
CA PRO A 642 0.82 25.57 1.83
C PRO A 642 -0.19 25.57 0.69
N VAL A 643 0.07 24.78 -0.33
CA VAL A 643 -0.77 24.61 -1.52
C VAL A 643 -0.90 23.15 -1.87
N CYS A 644 -1.91 22.82 -2.65
CA CYS A 644 -2.18 21.42 -3.01
C CYS A 644 -2.29 21.26 -4.51
N TRP A 645 -2.00 20.04 -4.94
CA TRP A 645 -2.31 19.55 -6.28
C TRP A 645 -3.14 18.27 -6.19
N ASP A 646 -4.10 18.14 -7.07
CA ASP A 646 -4.82 16.91 -7.30
C ASP A 646 -4.05 16.06 -8.30
N VAL A 647 -3.85 14.80 -7.93
CA VAL A 647 -3.21 13.79 -8.77
C VAL A 647 -4.32 12.95 -9.39
N HIS A 648 -4.37 12.93 -10.71
CA HIS A 648 -5.32 12.14 -11.47
C HIS A 648 -4.58 10.98 -12.14
N PRO A 649 -4.78 9.74 -11.65
CA PRO A 649 -4.20 8.58 -12.29
C PRO A 649 -4.92 8.25 -13.59
N VAL A 650 -4.31 7.45 -14.44
CA VAL A 650 -4.97 6.88 -15.61
C VAL A 650 -6.23 6.12 -15.18
N LEU A 651 -7.32 6.28 -15.92
CA LEU A 651 -8.61 5.65 -15.58
C LEU A 651 -8.55 4.12 -15.55
N THR A 652 -7.63 3.53 -16.30
CA THR A 652 -7.46 2.09 -16.40
C THR A 652 -6.03 1.77 -16.81
N ASN A 653 -5.35 0.91 -16.07
CA ASN A 653 -4.05 0.38 -16.45
C ASN A 653 -4.20 -0.62 -17.60
N THR A 654 -3.60 -0.31 -18.76
CA THR A 654 -3.58 -1.18 -19.95
C THR A 654 -2.17 -1.59 -20.36
N THR A 655 -1.16 -1.17 -19.62
CA THR A 655 0.25 -1.27 -20.00
C THR A 655 1.01 -2.31 -19.19
N VAL A 656 0.75 -2.41 -17.90
CA VAL A 656 1.44 -3.32 -16.97
C VAL A 656 0.46 -4.38 -16.50
N PRO A 657 0.59 -5.65 -16.97
CA PRO A 657 -0.30 -6.72 -16.56
C PRO A 657 -0.03 -7.15 -15.11
N ALA A 658 -1.06 -7.62 -14.42
CA ALA A 658 -0.94 -8.25 -13.12
C ALA A 658 -0.09 -9.54 -13.19
N THR A 659 0.66 -9.81 -12.15
CA THR A 659 1.44 -11.03 -11.91
C THR A 659 0.81 -11.85 -10.78
N GLU A 660 1.40 -12.92 -10.36
CA GLU A 660 0.95 -13.74 -9.22
C GLU A 660 1.32 -13.10 -7.87
N ALA A 661 2.19 -12.10 -7.89
CA ALA A 661 2.51 -11.26 -6.75
C ALA A 661 2.15 -9.80 -7.04
N PRO A 662 1.81 -9.00 -6.02
CA PRO A 662 1.54 -7.58 -6.17
C PRO A 662 2.76 -6.84 -6.71
N GLN A 663 2.54 -5.79 -7.48
CA GLN A 663 3.58 -4.98 -8.08
C GLN A 663 3.41 -3.53 -7.64
N ILE A 664 4.46 -2.94 -7.08
CA ILE A 664 4.46 -1.54 -6.70
C ILE A 664 5.46 -0.75 -7.51
N TYR A 665 5.05 0.45 -7.93
CA TYR A 665 5.87 1.40 -8.67
C TYR A 665 5.73 2.78 -8.07
N LYS A 666 6.82 3.54 -8.05
CA LYS A 666 6.87 4.83 -7.37
C LYS A 666 7.18 5.98 -8.32
N ALA A 667 6.33 7.00 -8.33
CA ALA A 667 6.64 8.30 -8.90
C ALA A 667 6.94 9.31 -7.79
N VAL A 668 7.84 10.25 -8.07
CA VAL A 668 8.16 11.36 -7.18
C VAL A 668 7.60 12.65 -7.76
N LEU A 669 6.64 13.25 -7.08
CA LEU A 669 6.10 14.55 -7.45
C LEU A 669 6.93 15.66 -6.80
N THR A 670 7.52 16.53 -7.60
CA THR A 670 8.36 17.62 -7.11
C THR A 670 7.75 18.97 -7.46
N VAL A 671 7.48 19.78 -6.45
CA VAL A 671 7.05 21.15 -6.61
C VAL A 671 8.28 22.07 -6.70
N ARG A 672 8.36 22.88 -7.75
CA ARG A 672 9.49 23.78 -8.02
C ARG A 672 9.09 25.24 -8.06
N GLY A 673 9.83 26.08 -7.35
CA GLY A 673 9.69 27.54 -7.42
C GLY A 673 10.84 28.16 -8.21
N ASP A 674 10.53 28.82 -9.33
CA ASP A 674 11.54 29.35 -10.28
C ASP A 674 12.58 28.30 -10.73
N GLY A 675 12.23 27.00 -10.64
CA GLY A 675 13.06 25.85 -10.99
C GLY A 675 13.83 25.24 -9.81
N SER A 676 13.80 25.85 -8.61
CA SER A 676 14.33 25.25 -7.39
C SER A 676 13.30 24.32 -6.76
N PRO A 677 13.65 23.10 -6.33
CA PRO A 677 12.73 22.25 -5.60
C PRO A 677 12.36 22.88 -4.26
N LEU A 678 11.09 22.87 -3.95
CA LEU A 678 10.52 23.39 -2.71
C LEU A 678 10.05 22.25 -1.81
N ASP A 679 9.42 21.24 -2.41
CA ASP A 679 8.93 20.06 -1.70
C ASP A 679 8.77 18.89 -2.68
N SER A 680 8.75 17.66 -2.18
CA SER A 680 8.46 16.47 -2.97
C SER A 680 7.65 15.46 -2.15
N ARG A 681 6.84 14.68 -2.85
CA ARG A 681 6.02 13.61 -2.29
C ARG A 681 6.15 12.37 -3.13
N ASP A 682 6.16 11.23 -2.47
CA ASP A 682 6.12 9.94 -3.13
C ASP A 682 4.65 9.58 -3.44
N VAL A 683 4.43 9.03 -4.62
CA VAL A 683 3.14 8.49 -5.04
C VAL A 683 3.36 7.08 -5.53
N TYR A 684 2.70 6.14 -4.89
CA TYR A 684 2.81 4.74 -5.19
C TYR A 684 1.65 4.27 -6.07
N PHE A 685 1.95 3.38 -6.99
CA PHE A 685 0.98 2.74 -7.87
C PHE A 685 1.06 1.23 -7.66
N LEU A 686 0.04 0.68 -7.03
CA LEU A 686 -0.10 -0.73 -6.74
C LEU A 686 -0.88 -1.41 -7.86
N ILE A 687 -0.31 -2.45 -8.44
CA ILE A 687 -1.02 -3.39 -9.30
C ILE A 687 -1.26 -4.64 -8.46
N PRO A 688 -2.50 -4.92 -8.08
CA PRO A 688 -2.82 -6.11 -7.30
C PRO A 688 -2.51 -7.39 -8.09
N PRO A 689 -2.30 -8.53 -7.41
CA PRO A 689 -2.06 -9.81 -8.04
C PRO A 689 -3.23 -10.24 -8.94
N LYS A 690 -3.03 -11.26 -9.75
CA LYS A 690 -4.14 -11.92 -10.44
C LYS A 690 -4.94 -12.69 -9.41
N LYS A 691 -6.26 -12.55 -9.44
CA LYS A 691 -7.10 -13.56 -8.80
C LYS A 691 -6.89 -14.91 -9.49
N VAL A 692 -6.65 -15.92 -8.71
CA VAL A 692 -6.62 -17.30 -9.20
C VAL A 692 -8.08 -17.72 -9.43
N GLU A 693 -8.56 -17.64 -10.67
CA GLU A 693 -9.85 -18.24 -11.01
C GLU A 693 -9.66 -19.77 -10.96
N ILE A 694 -10.09 -20.41 -9.89
CA ILE A 694 -10.23 -21.85 -9.82
C ILE A 694 -11.35 -22.23 -10.80
N THR A 695 -10.97 -22.69 -11.98
CA THR A 695 -11.92 -23.14 -12.99
C THR A 695 -12.35 -24.55 -12.57
N PRO A 696 -13.61 -24.80 -12.21
CA PRO A 696 -14.05 -26.15 -11.88
C PRO A 696 -13.79 -27.09 -13.06
N PRO A 697 -13.35 -28.32 -12.84
CA PRO A 697 -13.10 -29.27 -13.91
C PRO A 697 -14.39 -29.54 -14.69
N ASN A 698 -14.30 -29.49 -16.04
CA ASN A 698 -15.42 -29.76 -16.96
C ASN A 698 -15.84 -31.23 -16.96
#